data_03c631d78d772227bf1f9dce15267606
#
_entry.id   03c631d78d772227bf1f9dce15267606
#
_cell.length_a   1.000
_cell.length_b   1.000
_cell.length_c   1.000
_cell.angle_alpha   90.00
_cell.angle_beta   90.00
_cell.angle_gamma   90.00
#
_symmetry.space_group_name_H-M   'P 1'
#
loop_
_entity.id
_entity.type
_entity.pdbx_description
1 polymer ?
#
loop_
_entity_poly.entity_id
_entity_poly.type
_entity_poly.pdbx_seq_one_letter_code
_entity_poly.pdbx_strand_id
1 'polypeptide(L)'
;MSLKEKIEKFISGWVQATQEQFTGHPTANLFRQGLKEEIEGLVKDFEPSFEVKASVGAGNWANVPWLSILSPKITTTTQDGIYPVYLFKADGSGCYLSLNQGTTIPTRYLKKKGAEERSQKIKRVLLEQLPELEKWGIQEIDLNANTVLGKSYEKPNISAKYYEANNIPDDLILKQDLLELLAYYKQIEFIDIKKELGEAKPYPSPKEMKKMTHVASMSLSKPFLLLAGISGSGKTRFVREQAQATGNLNDTYCLISVRPDWHEPSDLLGYVSRLGSQPRYIATDVLRFIVRAWKEIIELITFDTTGVPYDWCGRSLEYIRPYWLCLDEMNLAPVEQYFSDYLSILETRSWNNPKKLQETGLDYVYECEPLIKGEIFQAIESEAKGGKENSIEQLAADLDLDLSNDLERDIWQYFLHHGIAIPFNLIVAGTVNMDETTHGFSRKVIDRALSFDFGEFFPNDFDHFFTPNTQNKTLSYPILSHARLEDLPAIDSNGKKSIGFLKAVNQVLDNTPFKLAYRALNELLLAVVSQNPQDDIELKAAWDDFLMCKVLPRIEGDCDKLVINSTDQSLLKQLEQLLATEFAEFWNELGDSPTARPDLYREYKEGGDQVIRVACRSKEKLDWMQKRLENSGFTSFWP
;
A
#
# COMPACT_ATOMS: atom_id res chain seq x y z
N MET A 1 -0.42 27.69 23.88
CA MET A 1 1.05 27.56 24.10
C MET A 1 1.75 28.25 22.95
N SER A 2 2.75 29.06 23.25
CA SER A 2 3.59 29.73 22.26
C SER A 2 4.55 28.73 21.58
N LEU A 3 5.23 29.12 20.49
CA LEU A 3 6.22 28.29 19.82
C LEU A 3 7.33 27.86 20.79
N LYS A 4 7.85 28.81 21.59
CA LYS A 4 8.83 28.56 22.64
C LYS A 4 8.35 27.50 23.62
N GLU A 5 7.16 27.68 24.20
CA GLU A 5 6.59 26.75 25.19
C GLU A 5 6.41 25.33 24.61
N LYS A 6 6.04 25.24 23.33
CA LYS A 6 5.88 23.93 22.64
C LYS A 6 7.22 23.24 22.45
N ILE A 7 8.27 23.97 22.04
CA ILE A 7 9.64 23.45 21.89
C ILE A 7 10.19 23.00 23.25
N GLU A 8 10.10 23.84 24.29
CA GLU A 8 10.55 23.51 25.64
C GLU A 8 9.85 22.27 26.20
N LYS A 9 8.53 22.21 26.05
CA LYS A 9 7.73 21.07 26.51
C LYS A 9 8.07 19.78 25.74
N PHE A 10 8.31 19.86 24.44
CA PHE A 10 8.73 18.71 23.66
C PHE A 10 10.10 18.20 24.09
N ILE A 11 11.10 19.08 24.15
CA ILE A 11 12.47 18.74 24.53
C ILE A 11 12.53 18.14 25.94
N SER A 12 11.86 18.76 26.92
CA SER A 12 11.87 18.29 28.31
C SER A 12 11.20 16.92 28.50
N GLY A 13 10.18 16.61 27.68
CA GLY A 13 9.51 15.32 27.71
C GLY A 13 10.14 14.24 26.83
N TRP A 14 11.10 14.60 25.97
CA TRP A 14 11.59 13.72 24.90
C TRP A 14 12.26 12.44 25.42
N VAL A 15 13.26 12.57 26.27
CA VAL A 15 14.04 11.43 26.78
C VAL A 15 13.16 10.42 27.52
N GLN A 16 12.23 10.92 28.35
CA GLN A 16 11.28 10.06 29.05
C GLN A 16 10.33 9.38 28.06
N ALA A 17 9.78 10.13 27.10
CA ALA A 17 8.86 9.59 26.09
C ALA A 17 9.48 8.44 25.31
N THR A 18 10.78 8.50 24.96
CA THR A 18 11.46 7.43 24.23
C THR A 18 11.56 6.10 24.99
N GLN A 19 11.31 6.09 26.29
CA GLN A 19 11.27 4.88 27.12
C GLN A 19 9.84 4.32 27.28
N GLU A 20 8.84 5.06 26.82
CA GLU A 20 7.43 4.72 26.91
C GLU A 20 6.86 4.25 25.54
N GLN A 21 5.68 3.65 25.58
CA GLN A 21 5.03 3.18 24.35
C GLN A 21 4.70 4.35 23.42
N PHE A 22 5.07 4.23 22.15
CA PHE A 22 4.92 5.30 21.15
C PHE A 22 3.46 5.65 20.81
N THR A 23 2.59 4.62 20.68
CA THR A 23 1.24 4.77 20.16
C THR A 23 0.36 5.63 21.07
N GLY A 24 -0.16 6.74 20.52
CA GLY A 24 -1.03 7.66 21.26
C GLY A 24 -0.30 8.54 22.29
N HIS A 25 1.03 8.52 22.31
CA HIS A 25 1.79 9.24 23.31
C HIS A 25 1.62 10.77 23.18
N PRO A 26 1.38 11.50 24.29
CA PRO A 26 1.14 12.96 24.26
C PRO A 26 2.27 13.77 23.64
N THR A 27 3.53 13.35 23.84
CA THR A 27 4.71 14.00 23.26
C THR A 27 4.76 13.85 21.74
N ALA A 28 4.36 12.69 21.19
CA ALA A 28 4.26 12.49 19.76
C ALA A 28 3.14 13.36 19.14
N ASN A 29 2.00 13.47 19.81
CA ASN A 29 0.89 14.33 19.38
C ASN A 29 1.26 15.82 19.45
N LEU A 30 1.97 16.25 20.51
CA LEU A 30 2.49 17.62 20.62
C LEU A 30 3.40 17.97 19.42
N PHE A 31 4.23 17.03 18.98
CA PHE A 31 5.14 17.25 17.85
C PHE A 31 4.39 17.29 16.52
N ARG A 32 3.57 16.25 16.24
CA ARG A 32 2.88 16.06 14.96
C ARG A 32 1.76 17.07 14.70
N GLN A 33 1.08 17.50 15.74
CA GLN A 33 -0.01 18.47 15.68
C GLN A 33 0.43 19.84 16.17
N GLY A 34 0.81 19.94 17.46
CA GLY A 34 1.06 21.22 18.08
C GLY A 34 2.22 22.03 17.49
N LEU A 35 3.41 21.42 17.33
CA LEU A 35 4.58 22.08 16.73
C LEU A 35 4.43 22.24 15.23
N LYS A 36 3.99 21.17 14.55
CA LYS A 36 3.82 21.21 13.09
C LYS A 36 2.84 22.30 12.68
N GLU A 37 1.65 22.38 13.28
CA GLU A 37 0.62 23.37 12.95
C GLU A 37 1.10 24.81 13.18
N GLU A 38 1.84 25.07 14.27
CA GLU A 38 2.38 26.40 14.55
C GLU A 38 3.39 26.83 13.49
N ILE A 39 4.33 25.94 13.14
CA ILE A 39 5.34 26.23 12.11
C ILE A 39 4.68 26.30 10.73
N GLU A 40 3.72 25.43 10.43
CA GLU A 40 2.98 25.47 9.17
C GLU A 40 2.21 26.77 8.98
N GLY A 41 1.61 27.31 10.04
CA GLY A 41 0.98 28.64 10.01
C GLY A 41 1.97 29.74 9.61
N LEU A 42 3.13 29.81 10.27
CA LEU A 42 4.18 30.78 9.97
C LEU A 42 4.75 30.64 8.55
N VAL A 43 4.91 29.39 8.09
CA VAL A 43 5.44 29.07 6.76
C VAL A 43 4.44 29.45 5.68
N LYS A 44 3.15 29.18 5.85
CA LYS A 44 2.10 29.55 4.90
C LYS A 44 1.84 31.05 4.82
N ASP A 45 2.01 31.76 5.92
CA ASP A 45 1.96 33.23 5.93
C ASP A 45 3.11 33.84 5.12
N PHE A 46 4.28 33.18 5.09
CA PHE A 46 5.43 33.60 4.28
C PHE A 46 5.33 33.18 2.82
N GLU A 47 5.02 31.90 2.56
CA GLU A 47 4.91 31.34 1.19
C GLU A 47 3.91 30.17 1.20
N PRO A 48 2.68 30.37 0.69
CA PRO A 48 1.61 29.37 0.72
C PRO A 48 1.94 28.05 -0.01
N SER A 49 2.91 28.07 -0.95
CA SER A 49 3.31 26.88 -1.72
C SER A 49 4.25 25.93 -0.98
N PHE A 50 4.78 26.35 0.18
CA PHE A 50 5.69 25.51 0.97
C PHE A 50 4.91 24.47 1.78
N GLU A 51 5.45 23.26 1.85
CA GLU A 51 4.90 22.15 2.63
C GLU A 51 5.72 21.90 3.88
N VAL A 52 5.03 21.61 4.99
CA VAL A 52 5.68 21.24 6.26
C VAL A 52 5.45 19.76 6.54
N LYS A 53 6.54 19.01 6.67
CA LYS A 53 6.53 17.60 7.06
C LYS A 53 7.20 17.42 8.41
N ALA A 54 6.65 16.55 9.26
CA ALA A 54 7.17 16.27 10.58
C ALA A 54 7.25 14.77 10.84
N SER A 55 8.34 14.34 11.47
CA SER A 55 8.51 12.96 11.93
C SER A 55 9.12 12.92 13.32
N VAL A 56 8.47 12.17 14.18
CA VAL A 56 8.92 11.82 15.53
C VAL A 56 9.05 10.29 15.67
N GLY A 57 8.95 9.61 14.52
CA GLY A 57 8.95 8.16 14.37
C GLY A 57 7.65 7.63 13.77
N ALA A 58 7.65 6.36 13.33
CA ALA A 58 6.52 5.65 12.78
C ALA A 58 6.41 4.27 13.46
N GLY A 59 5.48 4.15 14.42
CA GLY A 59 5.34 2.94 15.26
C GLY A 59 6.37 2.83 16.39
N ASN A 60 7.56 3.41 16.22
CA ASN A 60 8.61 3.56 17.23
C ASN A 60 9.17 4.99 17.22
N TRP A 61 9.81 5.38 18.32
CA TRP A 61 10.44 6.69 18.43
C TRP A 61 11.62 6.84 17.46
N ALA A 62 11.65 7.96 16.73
CA ALA A 62 12.84 8.33 15.94
C ALA A 62 14.02 8.65 16.87
N ASN A 63 15.25 8.34 16.46
CA ASN A 63 16.42 8.75 17.23
C ASN A 63 16.62 10.28 17.19
N VAL A 64 16.35 10.89 16.03
CA VAL A 64 16.39 12.35 15.81
C VAL A 64 15.05 12.78 15.24
N PRO A 65 14.15 13.38 16.04
CA PRO A 65 12.93 13.98 15.53
C PRO A 65 13.22 15.17 14.62
N TRP A 66 12.43 15.31 13.56
CA TRP A 66 12.64 16.41 12.63
C TRP A 66 11.32 16.99 12.09
N LEU A 67 11.40 18.25 11.70
CA LEU A 67 10.33 18.98 11.04
C LEU A 67 10.93 19.77 9.88
N SER A 68 10.62 19.38 8.64
CA SER A 68 11.17 19.95 7.40
C SER A 68 10.18 20.85 6.69
N ILE A 69 10.71 21.82 5.94
CA ILE A 69 9.95 22.76 5.13
C ILE A 69 10.43 22.61 3.69
N LEU A 70 9.53 22.24 2.78
CA LEU A 70 9.84 21.90 1.41
C LEU A 70 9.24 22.91 0.43
N SER A 71 10.06 23.38 -0.52
CA SER A 71 9.59 24.14 -1.69
C SER A 71 9.41 23.18 -2.85
N PRO A 72 8.22 23.08 -3.48
CA PRO A 72 8.00 22.23 -4.65
C PRO A 72 8.93 22.57 -5.84
N LYS A 73 9.54 23.76 -5.85
CA LYS A 73 10.50 24.17 -6.88
C LYS A 73 11.91 23.62 -6.64
N ILE A 74 12.25 23.28 -5.39
CA ILE A 74 13.57 22.74 -5.01
C ILE A 74 13.47 21.23 -4.80
N THR A 75 12.58 20.81 -3.91
CA THR A 75 12.33 19.39 -3.62
C THR A 75 10.95 19.18 -3.02
N THR A 76 10.33 18.04 -3.31
CA THR A 76 9.08 17.56 -2.68
C THR A 76 9.32 16.43 -1.67
N THR A 77 10.58 16.01 -1.53
CA THR A 77 10.99 14.91 -0.64
C THR A 77 12.09 15.33 0.32
N THR A 78 12.12 14.74 1.50
CA THR A 78 13.21 14.88 2.46
C THR A 78 14.40 13.96 2.14
N GLN A 79 14.29 13.11 1.14
CA GLN A 79 15.31 12.13 0.78
C GLN A 79 16.40 12.69 -0.14
N ASP A 80 16.10 13.77 -0.89
CA ASP A 80 17.04 14.51 -1.74
C ASP A 80 16.68 16.01 -1.77
N GLY A 81 17.60 16.82 -2.25
CA GLY A 81 17.45 18.27 -2.36
C GLY A 81 17.85 19.02 -1.09
N ILE A 82 17.50 20.30 -1.04
CA ILE A 82 17.87 21.22 0.03
C ILE A 82 16.60 21.74 0.67
N TYR A 83 16.58 21.81 2.01
CA TYR A 83 15.40 22.29 2.73
C TYR A 83 15.74 22.77 4.15
N PRO A 84 15.01 23.75 4.69
CA PRO A 84 15.03 24.09 6.11
C PRO A 84 14.46 22.94 6.94
N VAL A 85 15.08 22.65 8.09
CA VAL A 85 14.62 21.59 9.00
C VAL A 85 14.94 21.92 10.45
N TYR A 86 13.98 21.67 11.33
CA TYR A 86 14.26 21.55 12.76
C TYR A 86 14.72 20.14 13.07
N LEU A 87 15.90 19.98 13.66
CA LEU A 87 16.49 18.73 14.09
C LEU A 87 16.62 18.72 15.61
N PHE A 88 15.91 17.82 16.28
CA PHE A 88 15.95 17.71 17.73
C PHE A 88 17.01 16.69 18.15
N LYS A 89 17.86 17.07 19.10
CA LYS A 89 18.95 16.21 19.57
C LYS A 89 18.40 14.96 20.26
N ALA A 90 19.05 13.83 20.05
CA ALA A 90 18.63 12.54 20.59
C ALA A 90 18.59 12.50 22.11
N ASP A 91 19.48 13.25 22.77
CA ASP A 91 19.62 13.37 24.23
C ASP A 91 18.70 14.42 24.87
N GLY A 92 17.89 15.14 24.08
CA GLY A 92 17.02 16.20 24.58
C GLY A 92 17.75 17.46 25.04
N SER A 93 19.02 17.64 24.68
CA SER A 93 19.80 18.82 25.09
C SER A 93 19.48 20.10 24.29
N GLY A 94 18.69 20.01 23.23
CA GLY A 94 18.27 21.13 22.39
C GLY A 94 17.83 20.75 21.01
N CYS A 95 17.72 21.75 20.13
CA CYS A 95 17.41 21.51 18.71
C CYS A 95 18.16 22.52 17.82
N TYR A 96 18.27 22.17 16.56
CA TYR A 96 18.82 23.02 15.50
C TYR A 96 17.73 23.44 14.54
N LEU A 97 17.72 24.72 14.14
CA LEU A 97 17.08 25.17 12.91
C LEU A 97 18.17 25.20 11.83
N SER A 98 18.13 24.31 10.88
CA SER A 98 19.19 24.01 9.92
C SER A 98 18.70 24.17 8.48
N LEU A 99 19.52 24.76 7.61
CA LEU A 99 19.42 24.50 6.17
C LEU A 99 20.22 23.25 5.88
N ASN A 100 19.53 22.18 5.49
CA ASN A 100 20.12 20.87 5.36
C ASN A 100 19.84 20.25 3.98
N GLN A 101 20.41 19.08 3.73
CA GLN A 101 20.26 18.36 2.48
C GLN A 101 19.75 16.94 2.73
N GLY A 102 18.84 16.47 1.87
CA GLY A 102 18.49 15.07 1.78
C GLY A 102 19.65 14.26 1.20
N THR A 103 20.05 13.22 1.90
CA THR A 103 21.19 12.36 1.48
C THR A 103 20.80 10.93 1.21
N THR A 104 19.57 10.56 1.44
CA THR A 104 19.10 9.18 1.26
C THR A 104 19.22 8.74 -0.21
N ILE A 105 18.63 9.51 -1.14
CA ILE A 105 18.73 9.23 -2.57
C ILE A 105 20.19 9.38 -3.08
N PRO A 106 20.91 10.47 -2.79
CA PRO A 106 22.34 10.56 -3.16
C PRO A 106 23.18 9.38 -2.66
N THR A 107 22.96 8.92 -1.44
CA THR A 107 23.72 7.78 -0.88
C THR A 107 23.46 6.49 -1.65
N ARG A 108 22.22 6.29 -2.08
CA ARG A 108 21.83 5.13 -2.91
C ARG A 108 22.59 5.08 -4.22
N TYR A 109 22.64 6.20 -4.95
CA TYR A 109 23.24 6.26 -6.30
C TYR A 109 24.75 6.46 -6.30
N LEU A 110 25.30 7.23 -5.36
CA LEU A 110 26.71 7.59 -5.35
C LEU A 110 27.51 6.83 -4.28
N LYS A 111 26.87 5.93 -3.55
CA LYS A 111 27.41 5.33 -2.31
C LYS A 111 27.73 6.42 -1.28
N LYS A 112 28.00 6.04 -0.04
CA LYS A 112 28.20 6.96 1.09
C LYS A 112 29.25 8.04 0.77
N LYS A 113 30.41 7.66 0.24
CA LYS A 113 31.50 8.60 -0.07
C LYS A 113 31.10 9.61 -1.16
N GLY A 114 30.50 9.16 -2.25
CA GLY A 114 30.06 10.04 -3.33
C GLY A 114 28.95 11.00 -2.90
N ALA A 115 28.03 10.54 -2.07
CA ALA A 115 26.97 11.40 -1.51
C ALA A 115 27.54 12.47 -0.57
N GLU A 116 28.52 12.12 0.27
CA GLU A 116 29.22 13.07 1.13
C GLU A 116 30.00 14.11 0.28
N GLU A 117 30.72 13.69 -0.75
CA GLU A 117 31.43 14.59 -1.68
C GLU A 117 30.46 15.54 -2.40
N ARG A 118 29.32 15.02 -2.87
CA ARG A 118 28.25 15.82 -3.49
C ARG A 118 27.69 16.85 -2.52
N SER A 119 27.37 16.43 -1.31
CA SER A 119 26.84 17.30 -0.26
C SER A 119 27.81 18.44 0.07
N GLN A 120 29.11 18.18 0.13
CA GLN A 120 30.12 19.20 0.36
C GLN A 120 30.26 20.18 -0.83
N LYS A 121 30.11 19.70 -2.07
CA LYS A 121 30.07 20.56 -3.24
C LYS A 121 28.87 21.50 -3.22
N ILE A 122 27.66 20.97 -2.93
CA ILE A 122 26.44 21.77 -2.78
C ILE A 122 26.63 22.84 -1.71
N LYS A 123 27.15 22.47 -0.54
CA LYS A 123 27.43 23.40 0.56
C LYS A 123 28.35 24.53 0.09
N ARG A 124 29.42 24.21 -0.60
CA ARG A 124 30.38 25.20 -1.13
C ARG A 124 29.71 26.16 -2.11
N VAL A 125 28.98 25.64 -3.11
CA VAL A 125 28.27 26.47 -4.09
C VAL A 125 27.30 27.42 -3.42
N LEU A 126 26.53 26.94 -2.42
CA LEU A 126 25.57 27.79 -1.73
C LEU A 126 26.22 28.85 -0.88
N LEU A 127 27.31 28.56 -0.18
CA LEU A 127 28.04 29.55 0.61
C LEU A 127 28.79 30.58 -0.28
N GLU A 128 29.20 30.20 -1.48
CA GLU A 128 29.77 31.14 -2.47
C GLU A 128 28.70 32.06 -3.07
N GLN A 129 27.50 31.55 -3.36
CA GLN A 129 26.43 32.35 -3.96
C GLN A 129 25.57 33.11 -2.93
N LEU A 130 25.51 32.64 -1.70
CA LEU A 130 24.80 33.25 -0.59
C LEU A 130 25.71 33.33 0.65
N PRO A 131 26.72 34.21 0.63
CA PRO A 131 27.72 34.31 1.73
C PRO A 131 27.12 34.72 3.07
N GLU A 132 25.92 35.27 3.08
CA GLU A 132 25.16 35.60 4.31
C GLU A 132 24.81 34.34 5.12
N LEU A 133 24.65 33.18 4.47
CA LEU A 133 24.40 31.90 5.15
C LEU A 133 25.55 31.48 6.06
N GLU A 134 26.79 31.84 5.73
CA GLU A 134 27.96 31.57 6.58
C GLU A 134 27.91 32.37 7.88
N LYS A 135 27.38 33.60 7.80
CA LYS A 135 27.24 34.49 8.96
C LYS A 135 25.97 34.22 9.77
N TRP A 136 24.96 33.62 9.12
CA TRP A 136 23.65 33.35 9.73
C TRP A 136 23.72 32.30 10.83
N GLY A 137 24.58 31.26 10.69
CA GLY A 137 24.64 30.17 11.65
C GLY A 137 25.93 29.35 11.58
N ILE A 138 25.98 28.29 12.36
CA ILE A 138 27.10 27.34 12.43
C ILE A 138 27.03 26.32 11.31
N GLN A 139 28.19 25.84 10.85
CA GLN A 139 28.29 24.91 9.72
C GLN A 139 28.45 23.45 10.13
N GLU A 140 28.74 23.18 11.38
CA GLU A 140 28.85 21.84 11.95
C GLU A 140 27.81 21.68 13.05
N ILE A 141 27.08 20.59 13.05
CA ILE A 141 26.08 20.26 14.05
C ILE A 141 26.38 18.89 14.65
N ASP A 142 26.00 18.71 15.91
CA ASP A 142 26.07 17.43 16.64
C ASP A 142 24.70 17.13 17.23
N LEU A 143 24.10 16.05 16.78
CA LEU A 143 22.76 15.61 17.19
C LEU A 143 22.78 14.58 18.33
N ASN A 144 23.98 14.20 18.82
CA ASN A 144 24.15 13.11 19.79
C ASN A 144 23.41 11.83 19.38
N ALA A 145 23.36 11.58 18.06
CA ALA A 145 22.61 10.48 17.49
C ALA A 145 23.30 9.13 17.72
N ASN A 146 22.53 8.11 18.09
CA ASN A 146 23.01 6.75 18.32
C ASN A 146 22.83 5.84 17.10
N THR A 147 22.07 6.28 16.10
CA THR A 147 21.81 5.52 14.88
C THR A 147 22.62 6.05 13.69
N VAL A 148 22.88 5.18 12.71
CA VAL A 148 23.56 5.57 11.47
C VAL A 148 22.76 6.64 10.72
N LEU A 149 21.44 6.51 10.68
CA LEU A 149 20.54 7.47 10.04
C LEU A 149 20.58 8.83 10.76
N GLY A 150 20.49 8.86 12.11
CA GLY A 150 20.56 10.10 12.88
C GLY A 150 21.88 10.85 12.62
N LYS A 151 23.02 10.14 12.59
CA LYS A 151 24.33 10.72 12.27
C LYS A 151 24.44 11.22 10.84
N SER A 152 23.67 10.65 9.92
CA SER A 152 23.69 11.08 8.51
C SER A 152 23.11 12.49 8.30
N TYR A 153 22.37 13.05 9.26
CA TYR A 153 21.83 14.42 9.20
C TYR A 153 22.83 15.50 9.60
N GLU A 154 23.96 15.14 10.21
CA GLU A 154 24.98 16.09 10.69
C GLU A 154 25.84 16.65 9.55
N LYS A 155 26.39 15.78 8.72
CA LYS A 155 27.34 16.17 7.64
C LYS A 155 26.74 17.03 6.53
N PRO A 156 25.48 16.84 6.11
CA PRO A 156 24.87 17.62 5.03
C PRO A 156 24.37 19.01 5.49
N ASN A 157 24.55 19.39 6.74
CA ASN A 157 24.22 20.73 7.22
C ASN A 157 25.01 21.80 6.46
N ILE A 158 24.30 22.83 5.99
CA ILE A 158 24.88 23.98 5.30
C ILE A 158 25.13 25.11 6.31
N SER A 159 24.09 25.49 7.05
CA SER A 159 24.14 26.46 8.14
C SER A 159 23.01 26.20 9.14
N ALA A 160 23.26 26.38 10.43
CA ALA A 160 22.28 26.13 11.48
C ALA A 160 22.38 27.08 12.65
N LYS A 161 21.25 27.38 13.31
CA LYS A 161 21.17 28.01 14.63
C LYS A 161 20.84 26.96 15.66
N TYR A 162 21.58 26.95 16.78
CA TYR A 162 21.36 26.03 17.89
C TYR A 162 20.53 26.70 18.98
N TYR A 163 19.53 26.00 19.48
CA TYR A 163 18.69 26.37 20.61
C TYR A 163 18.88 25.36 21.73
N GLU A 164 19.55 25.79 22.80
CA GLU A 164 19.82 24.96 23.97
C GLU A 164 18.55 24.77 24.80
N ALA A 165 18.29 23.57 25.30
CA ALA A 165 17.08 23.21 26.03
C ALA A 165 16.75 24.14 27.21
N ASN A 166 17.79 24.58 27.93
CA ASN A 166 17.62 25.44 29.09
C ASN A 166 17.62 26.95 28.76
N ASN A 167 17.77 27.31 27.49
CA ASN A 167 17.86 28.70 27.03
C ASN A 167 17.24 28.90 25.66
N ILE A 168 16.00 28.42 25.46
CA ILE A 168 15.24 28.61 24.22
C ILE A 168 14.91 30.11 24.07
N PRO A 169 15.23 30.76 22.93
CA PRO A 169 14.90 32.15 22.68
C PRO A 169 13.40 32.46 22.75
N ASP A 170 13.07 33.74 22.88
CA ASP A 170 11.67 34.17 22.84
C ASP A 170 11.07 33.98 21.44
N ASP A 171 9.74 33.87 21.38
CA ASP A 171 8.99 33.63 20.14
C ASP A 171 9.33 34.59 19.00
N LEU A 172 9.63 35.86 19.35
CA LEU A 172 10.03 36.87 18.37
C LEU A 172 11.32 36.47 17.65
N ILE A 173 12.33 36.01 18.40
CA ILE A 173 13.62 35.58 17.86
C ILE A 173 13.44 34.27 17.06
N LEU A 174 12.71 33.31 17.60
CA LEU A 174 12.44 32.03 16.90
C LEU A 174 11.76 32.25 15.56
N LYS A 175 10.75 33.14 15.50
CA LYS A 175 10.05 33.51 14.27
C LYS A 175 10.95 34.27 13.32
N GLN A 176 11.73 35.21 13.80
CA GLN A 176 12.67 35.96 12.96
C GLN A 176 13.71 35.03 12.34
N ASP A 177 14.31 34.13 13.12
CA ASP A 177 15.28 33.16 12.62
C ASP A 177 14.71 32.25 11.54
N LEU A 178 13.48 31.79 11.74
CA LEU A 178 12.77 30.99 10.73
C LEU A 178 12.52 31.77 9.44
N LEU A 179 11.99 32.99 9.55
CA LEU A 179 11.67 33.83 8.37
C LEU A 179 12.93 34.23 7.61
N GLU A 180 14.04 34.52 8.30
CA GLU A 180 15.34 34.78 7.65
C GLU A 180 15.80 33.54 6.88
N LEU A 181 15.72 32.33 7.46
CA LEU A 181 16.09 31.11 6.78
C LEU A 181 15.20 30.81 5.57
N LEU A 182 13.89 31.05 5.68
CA LEU A 182 12.96 30.90 4.56
C LEU A 182 13.26 31.91 3.44
N ALA A 183 13.70 33.12 3.75
CA ALA A 183 14.11 34.11 2.77
C ALA A 183 15.35 33.65 1.97
N TYR A 184 16.35 33.06 2.63
CA TYR A 184 17.48 32.43 1.94
C TYR A 184 17.04 31.21 1.12
N TYR A 185 16.16 30.38 1.67
CA TYR A 185 15.63 29.20 0.98
C TYR A 185 14.91 29.58 -0.30
N LYS A 186 14.14 30.66 -0.28
CA LYS A 186 13.48 31.19 -1.49
C LYS A 186 14.47 31.69 -2.56
N GLN A 187 15.62 32.22 -2.16
CA GLN A 187 16.67 32.60 -3.11
C GLN A 187 17.31 31.38 -3.79
N ILE A 188 17.41 30.25 -3.10
CA ILE A 188 17.94 29.00 -3.65
C ILE A 188 17.07 28.49 -4.82
N GLU A 189 15.77 28.83 -4.90
CA GLU A 189 14.90 28.47 -6.05
C GLU A 189 15.44 28.98 -7.39
N PHE A 190 16.29 30.03 -7.39
CA PHE A 190 16.86 30.66 -8.58
C PHE A 190 18.29 30.19 -8.88
N ILE A 191 18.85 29.32 -8.03
CA ILE A 191 20.20 28.76 -8.22
C ILE A 191 20.09 27.42 -8.92
N ASP A 192 20.65 27.29 -10.11
CA ASP A 192 20.72 26.01 -10.83
C ASP A 192 21.88 25.16 -10.30
N ILE A 193 21.64 24.52 -9.16
CA ILE A 193 22.63 23.68 -8.48
C ILE A 193 23.16 22.57 -9.38
N LYS A 194 22.33 21.99 -10.24
CA LYS A 194 22.73 20.90 -11.15
C LYS A 194 23.78 21.41 -12.16
N LYS A 195 23.56 22.59 -12.70
CA LYS A 195 24.49 23.22 -13.62
C LYS A 195 25.82 23.55 -12.94
N GLU A 196 25.77 24.10 -11.72
CA GLU A 196 26.95 24.44 -10.92
C GLU A 196 27.77 23.20 -10.52
N LEU A 197 27.11 22.05 -10.30
CA LEU A 197 27.78 20.79 -10.03
C LEU A 197 28.34 20.09 -11.27
N GLY A 198 27.99 20.57 -12.47
CA GLY A 198 28.36 19.91 -13.74
C GLY A 198 27.63 18.57 -13.95
N GLU A 199 26.49 18.36 -13.26
CA GLU A 199 25.72 17.12 -13.30
C GLU A 199 24.75 17.14 -14.49
N ALA A 200 25.11 16.49 -15.62
CA ALA A 200 24.24 16.43 -16.79
C ALA A 200 22.95 15.61 -16.58
N LYS A 201 22.98 14.55 -15.77
CA LYS A 201 21.84 13.76 -15.27
C LYS A 201 22.27 12.94 -14.04
N PRO A 202 22.00 13.36 -12.81
CA PRO A 202 22.46 12.57 -11.66
C PRO A 202 21.54 11.42 -11.30
N TYR A 203 20.22 11.56 -11.47
CA TYR A 203 19.21 10.53 -11.13
C TYR A 203 18.02 10.66 -12.06
N PRO A 204 17.21 9.61 -12.27
CA PRO A 204 15.91 9.78 -12.91
C PRO A 204 15.11 10.78 -12.08
N SER A 205 14.88 11.94 -12.67
CA SER A 205 14.14 13.02 -12.00
C SER A 205 12.72 12.52 -11.68
N PRO A 206 12.19 12.71 -10.46
CA PRO A 206 10.78 12.45 -10.15
C PRO A 206 9.81 13.20 -11.10
N LYS A 207 10.28 14.23 -11.80
CA LYS A 207 9.48 15.01 -12.77
C LYS A 207 9.18 14.28 -14.09
N GLU A 208 9.90 13.22 -14.43
CA GLU A 208 9.63 12.42 -15.64
C GLU A 208 8.62 11.30 -15.38
N MET A 209 8.32 11.04 -14.12
CA MET A 209 7.27 10.10 -13.74
C MET A 209 5.94 10.86 -13.69
N LYS A 210 5.05 10.53 -14.62
CA LYS A 210 3.66 11.03 -14.55
C LYS A 210 3.10 10.56 -13.21
N LYS A 211 2.72 11.51 -12.32
CA LYS A 211 1.79 11.23 -11.22
C LYS A 211 0.66 10.37 -11.78
N MET A 212 0.22 9.37 -11.05
CA MET A 212 -1.00 8.64 -11.43
C MET A 212 -2.05 9.69 -11.81
N THR A 213 -2.51 9.65 -13.05
CA THR A 213 -3.46 10.63 -13.59
C THR A 213 -4.82 10.55 -12.89
N HIS A 214 -5.06 9.45 -12.18
CA HIS A 214 -6.19 9.26 -11.30
C HIS A 214 -5.73 8.60 -10.00
N VAL A 215 -5.89 9.30 -8.90
CA VAL A 215 -5.79 8.71 -7.56
C VAL A 215 -6.91 7.68 -7.46
N ALA A 216 -6.59 6.43 -7.15
CA ALA A 216 -7.61 5.42 -6.91
C ALA A 216 -8.54 5.88 -5.77
N SER A 217 -9.84 5.72 -5.97
CA SER A 217 -10.85 6.15 -5.00
C SER A 217 -10.80 5.31 -3.72
N MET A 218 -10.32 4.06 -3.82
CA MET A 218 -10.30 3.12 -2.72
C MET A 218 -9.18 2.07 -2.89
N SER A 219 -8.41 1.80 -1.83
CA SER A 219 -7.52 0.64 -1.78
C SER A 219 -8.32 -0.61 -1.42
N LEU A 220 -8.01 -1.74 -2.04
CA LEU A 220 -8.61 -3.03 -1.71
C LEU A 220 -8.10 -3.54 -0.35
N SER A 221 -8.91 -4.30 0.36
CA SER A 221 -8.48 -5.01 1.58
C SER A 221 -7.64 -6.26 1.26
N LYS A 222 -7.76 -6.79 0.03
CA LYS A 222 -7.02 -7.96 -0.48
C LYS A 222 -6.69 -7.80 -1.96
N PRO A 223 -5.56 -8.35 -2.45
CA PRO A 223 -5.16 -8.23 -3.85
C PRO A 223 -5.66 -9.38 -4.74
N PHE A 224 -6.43 -10.32 -4.20
CA PHE A 224 -7.03 -11.41 -4.97
C PHE A 224 -8.55 -11.32 -4.92
N LEU A 225 -9.17 -11.11 -6.08
CA LEU A 225 -10.60 -10.95 -6.28
C LEU A 225 -11.16 -12.19 -7.00
N LEU A 226 -12.34 -12.65 -6.58
CA LEU A 226 -13.19 -13.56 -7.34
C LEU A 226 -14.43 -12.79 -7.80
N LEU A 227 -14.59 -12.64 -9.08
CA LEU A 227 -15.73 -11.98 -9.72
C LEU A 227 -16.66 -13.05 -10.27
N ALA A 228 -17.64 -13.46 -9.47
CA ALA A 228 -18.56 -14.54 -9.84
C ALA A 228 -19.92 -13.98 -10.29
N GLY A 229 -20.51 -14.58 -11.28
CA GLY A 229 -21.81 -14.21 -11.84
C GLY A 229 -22.09 -14.88 -13.16
N ILE A 230 -23.26 -14.61 -13.72
CA ILE A 230 -23.69 -15.18 -15.02
C ILE A 230 -22.75 -14.76 -16.15
N SER A 231 -22.69 -15.58 -17.20
CA SER A 231 -21.92 -15.25 -18.41
C SER A 231 -22.44 -13.96 -19.06
N GLY A 232 -21.52 -13.15 -19.61
CA GLY A 232 -21.89 -11.89 -20.28
C GLY A 232 -22.20 -10.72 -19.35
N SER A 233 -22.08 -10.83 -18.02
CA SER A 233 -22.34 -9.73 -17.07
C SER A 233 -21.30 -8.61 -17.09
N GLY A 234 -20.15 -8.78 -17.78
CA GLY A 234 -19.13 -7.74 -17.91
C GLY A 234 -17.95 -7.86 -16.96
N LYS A 235 -17.74 -8.99 -16.29
CA LYS A 235 -16.65 -9.24 -15.33
C LYS A 235 -15.25 -8.89 -15.87
N THR A 236 -14.89 -9.45 -17.02
CA THR A 236 -13.59 -9.20 -17.69
C THR A 236 -13.46 -7.74 -18.13
N ARG A 237 -14.57 -7.14 -18.59
CA ARG A 237 -14.63 -5.71 -18.92
C ARG A 237 -14.36 -4.83 -17.71
N PHE A 238 -14.94 -5.14 -16.54
CA PHE A 238 -14.70 -4.44 -15.28
C PHE A 238 -13.20 -4.40 -14.94
N VAL A 239 -12.49 -5.54 -14.99
CA VAL A 239 -11.06 -5.59 -14.71
C VAL A 239 -10.26 -4.71 -15.68
N ARG A 240 -10.62 -4.75 -16.97
CA ARG A 240 -9.99 -3.91 -17.99
C ARG A 240 -10.24 -2.42 -17.75
N GLU A 241 -11.44 -2.02 -17.35
CA GLU A 241 -11.79 -0.63 -17.03
C GLU A 241 -11.03 -0.15 -15.80
N GLN A 242 -10.87 -1.00 -14.76
CA GLN A 242 -10.04 -0.69 -13.59
C GLN A 242 -8.57 -0.43 -13.96
N ALA A 243 -7.99 -1.28 -14.80
CA ALA A 243 -6.62 -1.09 -15.28
C ALA A 243 -6.48 0.19 -16.13
N GLN A 244 -7.47 0.50 -16.97
CA GLN A 244 -7.48 1.70 -17.81
C GLN A 244 -7.61 2.99 -16.98
N ALA A 245 -8.37 2.96 -15.89
CA ALA A 245 -8.57 4.10 -15.01
C ALA A 245 -7.28 4.53 -14.29
N THR A 246 -6.38 3.57 -14.00
CA THR A 246 -5.15 3.80 -13.23
C THR A 246 -3.87 3.76 -14.06
N GLY A 247 -3.93 3.34 -15.33
CA GLY A 247 -2.73 3.19 -16.14
C GLY A 247 -2.97 3.00 -17.62
N ASN A 248 -1.91 2.62 -18.33
CA ASN A 248 -2.00 2.21 -19.73
C ASN A 248 -2.26 0.70 -19.80
N LEU A 249 -3.31 0.29 -20.50
CA LEU A 249 -3.66 -1.12 -20.66
C LEU A 249 -2.51 -2.02 -21.14
N ASN A 250 -1.64 -1.51 -22.01
CA ASN A 250 -0.50 -2.28 -22.50
C ASN A 250 0.51 -2.61 -21.40
N ASP A 251 0.58 -1.80 -20.36
CA ASP A 251 1.53 -1.95 -19.26
C ASP A 251 0.89 -2.66 -18.07
N THR A 252 -0.33 -2.21 -17.67
CA THR A 252 -0.93 -2.52 -16.37
C THR A 252 -2.08 -3.54 -16.43
N TYR A 253 -2.33 -4.14 -17.60
CA TYR A 253 -3.35 -5.17 -17.78
C TYR A 253 -2.79 -6.42 -18.47
N CYS A 254 -3.11 -7.58 -17.91
CA CYS A 254 -2.81 -8.87 -18.52
C CYS A 254 -4.05 -9.77 -18.46
N LEU A 255 -4.51 -10.24 -19.61
CA LEU A 255 -5.63 -11.19 -19.72
C LEU A 255 -5.10 -12.58 -20.05
N ILE A 256 -5.43 -13.54 -19.21
CA ILE A 256 -5.05 -14.95 -19.38
C ILE A 256 -6.31 -15.79 -19.31
N SER A 257 -6.63 -16.49 -20.39
CA SER A 257 -7.69 -17.49 -20.38
C SER A 257 -7.18 -18.79 -19.77
N VAL A 258 -7.80 -19.22 -18.68
CA VAL A 258 -7.48 -20.51 -18.04
C VAL A 258 -7.93 -21.65 -18.95
N ARG A 259 -7.12 -22.69 -19.02
CA ARG A 259 -7.40 -23.86 -19.86
C ARG A 259 -7.84 -25.04 -18.99
N PRO A 260 -8.75 -25.89 -19.50
CA PRO A 260 -9.21 -27.06 -18.74
C PRO A 260 -8.13 -28.09 -18.37
N ASP A 261 -7.00 -28.05 -19.07
CA ASP A 261 -5.86 -28.94 -18.88
C ASP A 261 -4.84 -28.45 -17.86
N TRP A 262 -5.08 -27.31 -17.21
CA TRP A 262 -4.21 -26.81 -16.17
C TRP A 262 -4.34 -27.59 -14.86
N HIS A 263 -3.22 -28.14 -14.37
CA HIS A 263 -3.19 -28.97 -13.15
C HIS A 263 -2.05 -28.64 -12.20
N GLU A 264 -1.05 -27.88 -12.64
CA GLU A 264 0.16 -27.61 -11.87
C GLU A 264 0.48 -26.10 -11.84
N PRO A 265 1.17 -25.61 -10.81
CA PRO A 265 1.65 -24.22 -10.76
C PRO A 265 2.53 -23.81 -11.96
N SER A 266 3.17 -24.79 -12.58
CA SER A 266 3.94 -24.63 -13.82
C SER A 266 3.13 -24.13 -15.01
N ASP A 267 1.83 -24.43 -15.06
CA ASP A 267 0.91 -23.93 -16.10
C ASP A 267 0.74 -22.41 -16.01
N LEU A 268 0.77 -21.88 -14.80
CA LEU A 268 0.66 -20.45 -14.53
C LEU A 268 2.00 -19.71 -14.61
N LEU A 269 3.06 -20.28 -14.05
CA LEU A 269 4.32 -19.57 -13.79
C LEU A 269 5.44 -19.94 -14.77
N GLY A 270 5.34 -21.10 -15.39
CA GLY A 270 6.37 -21.66 -16.23
C GLY A 270 7.14 -22.80 -15.57
N TYR A 271 8.05 -23.40 -16.30
CA TYR A 271 8.76 -24.60 -15.88
C TYR A 271 10.16 -24.71 -16.49
N VAL A 272 11.00 -25.56 -15.89
CA VAL A 272 12.32 -25.89 -16.43
C VAL A 272 12.19 -27.00 -17.47
N SER A 273 12.44 -26.67 -18.74
CA SER A 273 12.53 -27.64 -19.84
C SER A 273 13.94 -28.18 -19.96
N ARG A 274 14.07 -29.52 -20.08
CA ARG A 274 15.31 -30.23 -20.36
C ARG A 274 15.28 -30.95 -21.73
N LEU A 275 14.43 -30.52 -22.64
CA LEU A 275 14.28 -31.11 -23.97
C LEU A 275 15.38 -30.70 -24.97
N GLY A 276 16.21 -29.72 -24.63
CA GLY A 276 17.31 -29.24 -25.45
C GLY A 276 18.66 -29.72 -24.96
N SER A 277 19.73 -29.16 -25.55
CA SER A 277 21.13 -29.44 -25.14
C SER A 277 21.47 -28.85 -23.76
N GLN A 278 20.64 -27.92 -23.27
CA GLN A 278 20.80 -27.26 -21.96
C GLN A 278 19.43 -27.04 -21.30
N PRO A 279 19.34 -27.04 -19.97
CA PRO A 279 18.13 -26.69 -19.26
C PRO A 279 17.77 -25.23 -19.52
N ARG A 280 16.47 -24.98 -19.76
CA ARG A 280 15.94 -23.66 -20.02
C ARG A 280 14.64 -23.47 -19.25
N TYR A 281 14.47 -22.31 -18.60
CA TYR A 281 13.19 -21.93 -18.02
C TYR A 281 12.27 -21.39 -19.11
N ILE A 282 11.07 -21.92 -19.20
CA ILE A 282 10.01 -21.46 -20.12
C ILE A 282 9.09 -20.54 -19.31
N ALA A 283 9.25 -19.25 -19.50
CA ALA A 283 8.46 -18.24 -18.83
C ALA A 283 7.07 -18.06 -19.48
N THR A 284 6.04 -17.88 -18.64
CA THR A 284 4.67 -17.55 -19.09
C THR A 284 4.46 -16.04 -19.17
N ASP A 285 3.34 -15.62 -19.79
CA ASP A 285 2.95 -14.20 -19.79
C ASP A 285 2.62 -13.69 -18.37
N VAL A 286 2.14 -14.56 -17.48
CA VAL A 286 1.93 -14.24 -16.08
C VAL A 286 3.23 -13.88 -15.39
N LEU A 287 4.29 -14.67 -15.57
CA LEU A 287 5.58 -14.40 -14.96
C LEU A 287 6.21 -13.11 -15.51
N ARG A 288 6.11 -12.87 -16.83
CA ARG A 288 6.53 -11.60 -17.44
C ARG A 288 5.79 -10.41 -16.83
N PHE A 289 4.49 -10.56 -16.63
CA PHE A 289 3.66 -9.51 -16.04
C PHE A 289 4.04 -9.23 -14.57
N ILE A 290 4.36 -10.26 -13.78
CA ILE A 290 4.88 -10.14 -12.42
C ILE A 290 6.21 -9.36 -12.42
N VAL A 291 7.15 -9.69 -13.30
CA VAL A 291 8.43 -8.98 -13.42
C VAL A 291 8.22 -7.53 -13.83
N ARG A 292 7.30 -7.27 -14.77
CA ARG A 292 6.93 -5.90 -15.18
C ARG A 292 6.37 -5.09 -14.03
N ALA A 293 5.53 -5.69 -13.17
CA ALA A 293 5.02 -5.03 -11.97
C ALA A 293 6.14 -4.71 -10.96
N TRP A 294 7.14 -5.58 -10.81
CA TRP A 294 8.34 -5.30 -10.01
C TRP A 294 9.19 -4.16 -10.58
N LYS A 295 9.35 -4.06 -11.90
CA LYS A 295 10.04 -2.92 -12.56
C LYS A 295 9.36 -1.57 -12.27
N GLU A 296 8.05 -1.56 -12.07
CA GLU A 296 7.31 -0.36 -11.64
C GLU A 296 7.65 0.03 -10.20
N ILE A 297 7.81 -0.96 -9.31
CA ILE A 297 8.06 -0.75 -7.88
C ILE A 297 9.50 -0.34 -7.61
N ILE A 298 10.46 -1.10 -8.13
CA ILE A 298 11.87 -0.99 -7.74
C ILE A 298 12.49 0.28 -8.35
N GLU A 299 13.09 1.08 -7.47
CA GLU A 299 13.88 2.25 -7.85
C GLU A 299 15.38 1.96 -7.77
N LEU A 300 15.78 1.07 -6.85
CA LEU A 300 17.18 0.75 -6.61
C LEU A 300 17.33 -0.64 -5.97
N ILE A 301 18.40 -1.34 -6.32
CA ILE A 301 18.90 -2.52 -5.59
C ILE A 301 20.12 -2.12 -4.75
N THR A 302 20.15 -2.56 -3.51
CA THR A 302 21.28 -2.37 -2.62
C THR A 302 22.17 -3.63 -2.61
N PHE A 303 23.48 -3.41 -2.60
CA PHE A 303 24.47 -4.48 -2.61
C PHE A 303 25.27 -4.47 -1.31
N ASP A 304 25.68 -5.63 -0.85
CA ASP A 304 26.59 -5.77 0.27
C ASP A 304 28.03 -5.37 -0.11
N THR A 305 28.97 -5.50 0.83
CA THR A 305 30.38 -5.16 0.62
C THR A 305 31.09 -6.07 -0.37
N THR A 306 30.51 -7.23 -0.69
CA THR A 306 31.05 -8.22 -1.64
C THR A 306 30.46 -8.08 -3.04
N GLY A 307 29.46 -7.18 -3.21
CA GLY A 307 28.78 -6.96 -4.47
C GLY A 307 27.60 -7.91 -4.71
N VAL A 308 27.11 -8.58 -3.67
CA VAL A 308 25.92 -9.44 -3.72
C VAL A 308 24.68 -8.57 -3.45
N PRO A 309 23.61 -8.65 -4.29
CA PRO A 309 22.36 -7.93 -4.04
C PRO A 309 21.73 -8.43 -2.73
N TYR A 310 21.36 -7.49 -1.87
CA TYR A 310 20.93 -7.81 -0.51
C TYR A 310 19.49 -7.33 -0.24
N ASP A 311 19.11 -6.15 -0.74
CA ASP A 311 17.75 -5.63 -0.55
C ASP A 311 17.37 -4.68 -1.71
N TRP A 312 16.10 -4.29 -1.78
CA TRP A 312 15.59 -3.34 -2.76
C TRP A 312 14.91 -2.14 -2.08
N CYS A 313 14.91 -1.02 -2.77
CA CYS A 313 14.15 0.16 -2.39
C CYS A 313 13.12 0.47 -3.47
N GLY A 314 11.88 0.72 -3.04
CA GLY A 314 10.80 1.07 -3.94
C GLY A 314 10.63 2.56 -4.11
N ARG A 315 9.93 2.94 -5.19
CA ARG A 315 9.46 4.30 -5.45
C ARG A 315 8.40 4.70 -4.43
N SER A 316 8.12 6.00 -4.32
CA SER A 316 6.99 6.48 -3.52
C SER A 316 5.67 5.89 -4.04
N LEU A 317 4.78 5.47 -3.13
CA LEU A 317 3.52 4.77 -3.46
C LEU A 317 2.63 5.58 -4.42
N GLU A 318 2.70 6.91 -4.39
CA GLU A 318 1.93 7.79 -5.29
C GLU A 318 2.29 7.66 -6.78
N TYR A 319 3.44 7.04 -7.10
CA TYR A 319 3.91 6.80 -8.47
C TYR A 319 3.78 5.35 -8.92
N ILE A 320 3.33 4.44 -8.05
CA ILE A 320 3.24 3.01 -8.34
C ILE A 320 1.80 2.66 -8.73
N ARG A 321 1.62 2.35 -10.01
CA ARG A 321 0.31 1.99 -10.57
C ARG A 321 -0.10 0.57 -10.16
N PRO A 322 -1.40 0.30 -9.96
CA PRO A 322 -1.90 -1.06 -9.82
C PRO A 322 -1.77 -1.82 -11.15
N TYR A 323 -1.34 -3.07 -11.07
CA TYR A 323 -1.23 -4.02 -12.17
C TYR A 323 -2.34 -5.06 -12.05
N TRP A 324 -3.14 -5.22 -13.09
CA TRP A 324 -4.33 -6.06 -13.08
C TRP A 324 -4.11 -7.32 -13.93
N LEU A 325 -3.96 -8.47 -13.26
CA LEU A 325 -3.95 -9.79 -13.89
C LEU A 325 -5.37 -10.37 -13.88
N CYS A 326 -5.98 -10.51 -15.04
CA CYS A 326 -7.28 -11.12 -15.21
C CYS A 326 -7.10 -12.60 -15.60
N LEU A 327 -7.47 -13.50 -14.70
CA LEU A 327 -7.59 -14.94 -15.00
C LEU A 327 -9.04 -15.21 -15.44
N ASP A 328 -9.23 -15.30 -16.75
CA ASP A 328 -10.57 -15.44 -17.32
C ASP A 328 -11.02 -16.89 -17.24
N GLU A 329 -12.27 -17.09 -16.80
CA GLU A 329 -12.87 -18.41 -16.55
C GLU A 329 -12.01 -19.26 -15.60
N MET A 330 -11.62 -18.66 -14.47
CA MET A 330 -10.67 -19.26 -13.54
C MET A 330 -11.03 -20.67 -13.07
N ASN A 331 -12.33 -21.01 -13.04
CA ASN A 331 -12.85 -22.30 -12.60
C ASN A 331 -12.99 -23.36 -13.72
N LEU A 332 -12.48 -23.11 -14.92
CA LEU A 332 -12.36 -24.15 -15.97
C LEU A 332 -11.39 -25.27 -15.58
N ALA A 333 -10.41 -24.97 -14.73
CA ALA A 333 -9.48 -25.92 -14.15
C ALA A 333 -9.56 -25.88 -12.62
N PRO A 334 -9.11 -26.93 -11.89
CA PRO A 334 -9.09 -26.93 -10.43
C PRO A 334 -8.15 -25.86 -9.88
N VAL A 335 -8.70 -24.76 -9.39
CA VAL A 335 -7.95 -23.57 -8.92
C VAL A 335 -6.95 -23.92 -7.82
N GLU A 336 -7.30 -24.78 -6.89
CA GLU A 336 -6.44 -25.25 -5.82
C GLU A 336 -5.22 -26.06 -6.28
N GLN A 337 -5.15 -26.45 -7.53
CA GLN A 337 -4.00 -27.15 -8.11
C GLN A 337 -3.06 -26.15 -8.80
N TYR A 338 -3.46 -25.55 -9.90
CA TYR A 338 -2.58 -24.68 -10.68
C TYR A 338 -2.27 -23.34 -9.98
N PHE A 339 -3.11 -22.91 -9.05
CA PHE A 339 -2.95 -21.64 -8.30
C PHE A 339 -2.44 -21.84 -6.86
N SER A 340 -2.09 -23.07 -6.48
CA SER A 340 -1.72 -23.44 -5.10
C SER A 340 -0.54 -22.65 -4.54
N ASP A 341 0.51 -22.47 -5.34
CA ASP A 341 1.73 -21.79 -4.93
C ASP A 341 1.47 -20.30 -4.74
N TYR A 342 0.74 -19.69 -5.68
CA TYR A 342 0.34 -18.29 -5.54
C TYR A 342 -0.49 -18.07 -4.27
N LEU A 343 -1.48 -18.91 -4.00
CA LEU A 343 -2.31 -18.82 -2.80
C LEU A 343 -1.49 -18.97 -1.52
N SER A 344 -0.48 -19.84 -1.51
CA SER A 344 0.37 -20.07 -0.34
C SER A 344 1.28 -18.89 -0.07
N ILE A 345 1.93 -18.38 -1.11
CA ILE A 345 2.84 -17.23 -1.02
C ILE A 345 2.09 -15.93 -0.72
N LEU A 346 0.83 -15.79 -1.19
CA LEU A 346 -0.02 -14.64 -0.89
C LEU A 346 -0.17 -14.36 0.62
N GLU A 347 -0.13 -15.41 1.45
CA GLU A 347 -0.24 -15.32 2.91
C GLU A 347 1.06 -14.87 3.60
N THR A 348 2.20 -14.92 2.93
CA THR A 348 3.50 -14.52 3.47
C THR A 348 3.77 -13.03 3.35
N ARG A 349 2.87 -12.29 2.68
CA ARG A 349 3.02 -10.85 2.50
C ARG A 349 2.95 -10.10 3.82
N SER A 350 3.89 -9.22 4.03
CA SER A 350 3.99 -8.37 5.21
C SER A 350 4.29 -6.93 4.82
N TRP A 351 3.57 -6.00 5.45
CA TRP A 351 3.77 -4.57 5.26
C TRP A 351 4.30 -3.93 6.53
N ASN A 352 5.25 -3.01 6.34
CA ASN A 352 5.71 -2.10 7.38
C ASN A 352 6.18 -2.82 8.66
N ASN A 353 7.04 -3.83 8.48
CA ASN A 353 7.75 -4.43 9.61
C ASN A 353 8.48 -3.32 10.39
N PRO A 354 8.13 -3.07 11.67
CA PRO A 354 8.65 -1.91 12.41
C PRO A 354 10.17 -1.89 12.54
N LYS A 355 10.81 -3.06 12.63
CA LYS A 355 12.27 -3.16 12.71
C LYS A 355 12.92 -2.71 11.41
N LYS A 356 12.44 -3.21 10.27
CA LYS A 356 12.99 -2.84 8.96
C LYS A 356 12.72 -1.37 8.61
N LEU A 357 11.54 -0.82 8.93
CA LEU A 357 11.27 0.61 8.75
C LEU A 357 12.28 1.47 9.53
N GLN A 358 12.58 1.08 10.77
CA GLN A 358 13.54 1.78 11.61
C GLN A 358 14.99 1.65 11.08
N GLU A 359 15.36 0.47 10.60
CA GLU A 359 16.69 0.19 10.06
C GLU A 359 16.94 0.86 8.72
N THR A 360 15.93 0.88 7.85
CA THR A 360 16.07 1.37 6.47
C THR A 360 15.73 2.85 6.30
N GLY A 361 14.89 3.41 7.19
CA GLY A 361 14.38 4.79 7.05
C GLY A 361 13.51 5.01 5.82
N LEU A 362 12.94 3.96 5.25
CA LEU A 362 12.06 4.01 4.09
C LEU A 362 10.64 4.44 4.49
N ASP A 363 9.90 5.00 3.55
CA ASP A 363 8.49 5.39 3.75
C ASP A 363 7.59 4.16 3.95
N TYR A 364 7.96 3.03 3.38
CA TYR A 364 7.32 1.73 3.55
C TYR A 364 8.32 0.58 3.37
N VAL A 365 7.97 -0.57 3.91
CA VAL A 365 8.68 -1.84 3.72
C VAL A 365 7.66 -2.91 3.34
N TYR A 366 7.97 -3.67 2.30
CA TYR A 366 7.17 -4.81 1.88
C TYR A 366 8.04 -6.06 1.82
N GLU A 367 7.55 -7.15 2.38
CA GLU A 367 8.20 -8.46 2.38
C GLU A 367 7.22 -9.51 1.86
N CYS A 368 7.74 -10.47 1.11
CA CYS A 368 6.98 -11.60 0.59
C CYS A 368 7.96 -12.72 0.24
N GLU A 369 7.63 -13.96 0.59
CA GLU A 369 8.40 -15.12 0.16
C GLU A 369 8.39 -15.24 -1.38
N PRO A 370 9.46 -15.78 -1.98
CA PRO A 370 9.54 -15.92 -3.42
C PRO A 370 8.55 -16.96 -3.96
N LEU A 371 7.82 -16.58 -5.00
CA LEU A 371 6.96 -17.44 -5.79
C LEU A 371 7.80 -18.41 -6.65
N ILE A 372 8.92 -17.90 -7.18
CA ILE A 372 9.95 -18.69 -7.85
C ILE A 372 11.27 -18.46 -7.11
N LYS A 373 11.85 -19.53 -6.57
CA LYS A 373 13.09 -19.45 -5.78
C LYS A 373 14.29 -19.18 -6.67
N GLY A 374 15.25 -18.37 -6.18
CA GLY A 374 16.51 -18.07 -6.87
C GLY A 374 17.36 -19.32 -7.15
N GLU A 375 17.29 -20.33 -6.28
CA GLU A 375 17.98 -21.62 -6.45
C GLU A 375 17.65 -22.31 -7.78
N ILE A 376 16.44 -22.12 -8.33
CA ILE A 376 16.03 -22.65 -9.64
C ILE A 376 16.88 -22.03 -10.75
N PHE A 377 17.10 -20.73 -10.70
CA PHE A 377 17.89 -20.01 -11.69
C PHE A 377 19.38 -20.35 -11.57
N GLN A 378 19.89 -20.46 -10.34
CA GLN A 378 21.28 -20.87 -10.06
C GLN A 378 21.56 -22.31 -10.53
N ALA A 379 20.58 -23.21 -10.38
CA ALA A 379 20.70 -24.58 -10.90
C ALA A 379 20.82 -24.61 -12.43
N ILE A 380 19.97 -23.82 -13.13
CA ILE A 380 20.03 -23.69 -14.59
C ILE A 380 21.40 -23.15 -15.02
N GLU A 381 21.92 -22.12 -14.35
CA GLU A 381 23.24 -21.55 -14.63
C GLU A 381 24.38 -22.56 -14.43
N SER A 382 24.31 -23.31 -13.34
CA SER A 382 25.36 -24.31 -13.02
C SER A 382 25.38 -25.48 -14.00
N GLU A 383 24.24 -25.95 -14.48
CA GLU A 383 24.11 -27.00 -15.48
C GLU A 383 24.54 -26.53 -16.88
N ALA A 384 24.41 -25.23 -17.16
CA ALA A 384 24.74 -24.63 -18.48
C ALA A 384 26.25 -24.37 -18.69
N LYS A 385 27.11 -24.65 -17.72
CA LYS A 385 28.57 -24.43 -17.80
C LYS A 385 29.22 -25.27 -18.92
N GLY A 386 29.31 -24.67 -20.12
CA GLY A 386 30.01 -25.27 -21.28
C GLY A 386 29.48 -24.83 -22.64
N GLY A 387 28.39 -24.08 -22.74
CA GLY A 387 27.78 -23.64 -24.00
C GLY A 387 27.92 -22.14 -24.26
N LYS A 388 27.97 -21.75 -25.53
CA LYS A 388 28.16 -20.36 -25.99
C LYS A 388 26.91 -19.45 -25.88
N GLU A 389 25.77 -19.97 -25.48
CA GLU A 389 24.53 -19.19 -25.24
C GLU A 389 24.20 -19.24 -23.75
N ASN A 390 24.14 -18.07 -23.15
CA ASN A 390 23.86 -17.92 -21.75
C ASN A 390 22.33 -18.04 -21.55
N SER A 391 21.84 -19.22 -21.10
CA SER A 391 20.42 -19.48 -20.90
C SER A 391 19.77 -18.53 -19.86
N ILE A 392 20.58 -17.95 -18.99
CA ILE A 392 20.17 -16.98 -17.96
C ILE A 392 19.95 -15.58 -18.57
N GLU A 393 20.82 -15.13 -19.47
CA GLU A 393 20.63 -13.86 -20.20
C GLU A 393 19.40 -13.94 -21.12
N GLN A 394 19.20 -15.09 -21.76
CA GLN A 394 18.01 -15.33 -22.57
C GLN A 394 16.75 -15.29 -21.71
N LEU A 395 16.77 -15.86 -20.49
CA LEU A 395 15.64 -15.79 -19.57
C LEU A 395 15.34 -14.35 -19.14
N ALA A 396 16.36 -13.53 -18.88
CA ALA A 396 16.15 -12.10 -18.60
C ALA A 396 15.42 -11.40 -19.74
N ALA A 397 15.87 -11.64 -20.99
CA ALA A 397 15.21 -11.13 -22.19
C ALA A 397 13.78 -11.68 -22.36
N ASP A 398 13.56 -12.97 -22.09
CA ASP A 398 12.22 -13.60 -22.11
C ASP A 398 11.29 -13.01 -21.04
N LEU A 399 11.83 -12.38 -19.99
CA LEU A 399 11.11 -11.67 -18.93
C LEU A 399 11.02 -10.16 -19.15
N ASP A 400 11.33 -9.68 -20.35
CA ASP A 400 11.31 -8.25 -20.72
C ASP A 400 12.31 -7.40 -19.89
N LEU A 401 13.45 -7.97 -19.46
CA LEU A 401 14.53 -7.26 -18.79
C LEU A 401 15.64 -6.92 -19.78
N ASP A 402 15.94 -5.64 -19.90
CA ASP A 402 17.06 -5.13 -20.71
C ASP A 402 18.33 -5.04 -19.86
N LEU A 403 19.22 -6.01 -19.99
CA LEU A 403 20.47 -6.06 -19.24
C LEU A 403 21.49 -4.97 -19.62
N SER A 404 21.25 -4.20 -20.69
CA SER A 404 22.03 -3.00 -20.98
C SER A 404 21.63 -1.80 -20.11
N ASN A 405 20.44 -1.85 -19.50
CA ASN A 405 19.98 -0.90 -18.50
C ASN A 405 20.51 -1.30 -17.12
N ASP A 406 21.21 -0.41 -16.45
CA ASP A 406 21.84 -0.68 -15.15
C ASP A 406 20.84 -1.14 -14.07
N LEU A 407 19.68 -0.46 -13.97
CA LEU A 407 18.65 -0.82 -12.99
C LEU A 407 18.05 -2.20 -13.28
N GLU A 408 17.73 -2.49 -14.54
CA GLU A 408 17.11 -3.78 -14.90
C GLU A 408 18.09 -4.95 -14.75
N ARG A 409 19.39 -4.69 -15.00
CA ARG A 409 20.46 -5.64 -14.70
C ARG A 409 20.56 -5.90 -13.19
N ASP A 410 20.50 -4.86 -12.36
CA ASP A 410 20.55 -4.99 -10.90
C ASP A 410 19.31 -5.73 -10.37
N ILE A 411 18.11 -5.44 -10.90
CA ILE A 411 16.87 -6.18 -10.61
C ILE A 411 17.04 -7.67 -10.96
N TRP A 412 17.63 -7.97 -12.13
CA TRP A 412 17.88 -9.34 -12.53
C TRP A 412 18.83 -10.05 -11.57
N GLN A 413 19.93 -9.42 -11.16
CA GLN A 413 20.84 -9.96 -10.16
C GLN A 413 20.11 -10.23 -8.84
N TYR A 414 19.24 -9.34 -8.41
CA TYR A 414 18.42 -9.56 -7.22
C TYR A 414 17.51 -10.79 -7.35
N PHE A 415 16.86 -10.98 -8.48
CA PHE A 415 16.00 -12.15 -8.72
C PHE A 415 16.78 -13.46 -8.77
N LEU A 416 17.98 -13.46 -9.29
CA LEU A 416 18.86 -14.63 -9.29
C LEU A 416 19.22 -15.10 -7.86
N HIS A 417 19.36 -14.16 -6.93
CA HIS A 417 19.73 -14.45 -5.55
C HIS A 417 18.52 -14.73 -4.65
N HIS A 418 17.49 -13.90 -4.74
CA HIS A 418 16.34 -13.93 -3.82
C HIS A 418 15.10 -14.59 -4.41
N GLY A 419 15.08 -14.84 -5.72
CA GLY A 419 13.91 -15.30 -6.42
C GLY A 419 12.94 -14.17 -6.78
N ILE A 420 11.79 -14.55 -7.34
CA ILE A 420 10.75 -13.61 -7.78
C ILE A 420 9.55 -13.78 -6.85
N ALA A 421 9.26 -12.79 -6.03
CA ALA A 421 8.10 -12.75 -5.13
C ALA A 421 6.88 -12.10 -5.80
N ILE A 422 5.72 -12.14 -5.14
CA ILE A 422 4.51 -11.44 -5.58
C ILE A 422 4.70 -9.93 -5.34
N PRO A 423 4.64 -9.08 -6.38
CA PRO A 423 4.71 -7.64 -6.21
C PRO A 423 3.43 -7.09 -5.55
N PHE A 424 3.55 -6.11 -4.68
CA PHE A 424 2.42 -5.62 -3.90
C PHE A 424 1.37 -4.87 -4.72
N ASN A 425 1.76 -4.30 -5.86
CA ASN A 425 0.88 -3.58 -6.78
C ASN A 425 0.14 -4.51 -7.76
N LEU A 426 0.34 -5.83 -7.66
CA LEU A 426 -0.37 -6.82 -8.47
C LEU A 426 -1.72 -7.15 -7.83
N ILE A 427 -2.79 -6.95 -8.59
CA ILE A 427 -4.15 -7.38 -8.26
C ILE A 427 -4.52 -8.50 -9.22
N VAL A 428 -4.85 -9.67 -8.68
CA VAL A 428 -5.35 -10.80 -9.46
C VAL A 428 -6.87 -10.81 -9.37
N ALA A 429 -7.54 -10.81 -10.52
CA ALA A 429 -8.98 -10.94 -10.62
C ALA A 429 -9.34 -12.20 -11.42
N GLY A 430 -9.89 -13.19 -10.75
CA GLY A 430 -10.45 -14.39 -11.39
C GLY A 430 -11.90 -14.14 -11.76
N THR A 431 -12.26 -14.25 -13.05
CA THR A 431 -13.65 -14.27 -13.47
C THR A 431 -14.21 -15.68 -13.39
N VAL A 432 -15.44 -15.81 -12.97
CA VAL A 432 -16.11 -17.10 -12.73
C VAL A 432 -17.50 -17.07 -13.34
N ASN A 433 -17.76 -18.01 -14.25
CA ASN A 433 -19.09 -18.23 -14.79
C ASN A 433 -19.80 -19.29 -13.94
N MET A 434 -20.95 -18.91 -13.35
CA MET A 434 -21.69 -19.77 -12.42
C MET A 434 -22.77 -20.60 -13.11
N ASP A 435 -23.07 -20.29 -14.37
CA ASP A 435 -24.06 -20.95 -15.23
C ASP A 435 -23.48 -22.14 -16.00
N GLU A 436 -22.19 -22.40 -15.89
CA GLU A 436 -21.51 -23.50 -16.58
C GLU A 436 -21.13 -24.63 -15.62
N THR A 437 -21.08 -25.86 -16.10
CA THR A 437 -20.59 -27.04 -15.36
C THR A 437 -19.08 -26.97 -15.23
N THR A 438 -18.59 -26.29 -14.21
CA THR A 438 -17.19 -26.02 -13.94
C THR A 438 -16.79 -26.52 -12.54
N HIS A 439 -15.51 -26.39 -12.20
CA HIS A 439 -15.02 -26.78 -10.88
C HIS A 439 -15.51 -25.81 -9.80
N GLY A 440 -16.02 -26.36 -8.69
CA GLY A 440 -16.32 -25.57 -7.49
C GLY A 440 -15.05 -25.08 -6.79
N PHE A 441 -15.17 -24.03 -5.99
CA PHE A 441 -14.04 -23.51 -5.23
C PHE A 441 -13.91 -24.20 -3.88
N SER A 442 -12.70 -24.62 -3.54
CA SER A 442 -12.39 -25.03 -2.18
C SER A 442 -12.40 -23.82 -1.24
N ARG A 443 -12.64 -24.07 0.05
CA ARG A 443 -12.57 -23.03 1.09
C ARG A 443 -11.20 -22.34 1.12
N LYS A 444 -10.12 -23.04 0.74
CA LYS A 444 -8.77 -22.46 0.67
C LYS A 444 -8.69 -21.29 -0.30
N VAL A 445 -9.41 -21.34 -1.41
CA VAL A 445 -9.47 -20.27 -2.41
C VAL A 445 -10.35 -19.13 -1.91
N ILE A 446 -11.58 -19.44 -1.45
CA ILE A 446 -12.55 -18.44 -0.95
C ILE A 446 -11.98 -17.67 0.25
N ASP A 447 -11.30 -18.35 1.17
CA ASP A 447 -10.70 -17.71 2.35
C ASP A 447 -9.59 -16.70 2.02
N ARG A 448 -8.96 -16.83 0.85
CA ARG A 448 -7.89 -15.92 0.41
C ARG A 448 -8.35 -14.83 -0.55
N ALA A 449 -9.49 -15.03 -1.17
CA ALA A 449 -10.09 -14.07 -2.07
C ALA A 449 -10.98 -13.02 -1.37
N LEU A 450 -11.22 -11.93 -2.07
CA LEU A 450 -12.36 -11.03 -1.86
C LEU A 450 -13.39 -11.40 -2.94
N SER A 451 -14.46 -12.09 -2.55
CA SER A 451 -15.43 -12.67 -3.47
C SER A 451 -16.58 -11.72 -3.73
N PHE A 452 -16.82 -11.35 -4.98
CA PHE A 452 -17.94 -10.51 -5.36
C PHE A 452 -18.99 -11.34 -6.10
N ASP A 453 -20.23 -11.27 -5.64
CA ASP A 453 -21.38 -11.56 -6.49
C ASP A 453 -21.53 -10.38 -7.45
N PHE A 454 -21.06 -10.57 -8.69
CA PHE A 454 -20.85 -9.47 -9.62
C PHE A 454 -22.13 -8.71 -9.95
N GLY A 455 -23.25 -9.42 -10.06
CA GLY A 455 -24.56 -8.82 -10.33
C GLY A 455 -25.05 -7.91 -9.22
N GLU A 456 -24.74 -8.26 -7.96
CA GLU A 456 -25.16 -7.50 -6.78
C GLU A 456 -24.29 -6.26 -6.52
N PHE A 457 -23.00 -6.37 -6.80
CA PHE A 457 -22.07 -5.26 -6.58
C PHE A 457 -21.96 -4.31 -7.77
N PHE A 458 -22.04 -4.84 -8.98
CA PHE A 458 -21.83 -4.13 -10.24
C PHE A 458 -22.97 -4.42 -11.25
N PRO A 459 -24.22 -4.10 -10.90
CA PRO A 459 -25.39 -4.43 -11.71
C PRO A 459 -25.34 -3.74 -13.08
N ASN A 460 -25.85 -4.44 -14.09
CA ASN A 460 -26.05 -3.86 -15.41
C ASN A 460 -27.30 -2.98 -15.41
N ASP A 461 -27.12 -1.71 -15.73
CA ASP A 461 -28.22 -0.75 -15.88
C ASP A 461 -28.64 -0.71 -17.37
N PHE A 462 -29.73 -1.39 -17.69
CA PHE A 462 -30.26 -1.45 -19.07
C PHE A 462 -30.90 -0.13 -19.48
N ASP A 463 -31.47 0.61 -18.54
CA ASP A 463 -32.17 1.86 -18.83
C ASP A 463 -31.17 2.98 -19.18
N HIS A 464 -29.99 2.94 -18.60
CA HIS A 464 -28.92 3.92 -18.85
C HIS A 464 -27.77 3.37 -19.70
N PHE A 465 -28.01 2.31 -20.52
CA PHE A 465 -26.98 1.67 -21.31
C PHE A 465 -26.19 2.63 -22.21
N PHE A 466 -26.86 3.58 -22.87
CA PHE A 466 -26.22 4.54 -23.77
C PHE A 466 -25.66 5.77 -23.05
N THR A 467 -26.20 6.12 -21.91
CA THR A 467 -25.82 7.30 -21.11
C THR A 467 -25.72 6.93 -19.64
N PRO A 468 -24.71 6.11 -19.27
CA PRO A 468 -24.56 5.69 -17.88
C PRO A 468 -24.24 6.89 -16.97
N ASN A 469 -25.07 7.08 -15.95
CA ASN A 469 -24.98 8.14 -14.96
C ASN A 469 -24.14 7.74 -13.74
N THR A 470 -23.84 6.45 -13.57
CA THR A 470 -23.01 5.90 -12.51
C THR A 470 -21.75 5.28 -13.08
N GLN A 471 -20.74 5.12 -12.22
CA GLN A 471 -19.48 4.44 -12.53
C GLN A 471 -18.98 3.66 -11.31
N ASN A 472 -18.15 2.68 -11.56
CA ASN A 472 -17.45 1.96 -10.50
C ASN A 472 -16.30 2.82 -9.96
N LYS A 473 -16.11 2.82 -8.63
CA LYS A 473 -14.95 3.47 -8.03
C LYS A 473 -13.66 2.82 -8.53
N THR A 474 -12.63 3.63 -8.70
CA THR A 474 -11.30 3.15 -9.10
C THR A 474 -10.63 2.48 -7.92
N LEU A 475 -10.25 1.21 -8.07
CA LEU A 475 -9.65 0.38 -7.04
C LEU A 475 -8.13 0.34 -7.17
N SER A 476 -7.43 0.24 -6.04
CA SER A 476 -5.99 0.06 -5.97
C SER A 476 -5.61 -1.13 -5.08
N TYR A 477 -4.33 -1.48 -5.11
CA TYR A 477 -3.76 -2.55 -4.30
C TYR A 477 -3.78 -2.23 -2.80
N PRO A 478 -3.84 -3.27 -1.93
CA PRO A 478 -3.78 -3.09 -0.48
C PRO A 478 -2.39 -2.66 -0.03
N ILE A 479 -2.34 -1.73 0.92
CA ILE A 479 -1.10 -1.22 1.54
C ILE A 479 -0.93 -1.70 2.99
N LEU A 480 -1.79 -2.59 3.45
CA LEU A 480 -1.75 -3.20 4.76
C LEU A 480 -1.98 -4.71 4.65
N SER A 481 -1.34 -5.49 5.51
CA SER A 481 -1.60 -6.92 5.70
C SER A 481 -2.29 -7.21 7.04
N HIS A 482 -2.13 -6.30 8.00
CA HIS A 482 -2.76 -6.37 9.32
C HIS A 482 -3.33 -5.00 9.68
N ALA A 483 -4.56 -5.00 10.21
CA ALA A 483 -5.18 -3.78 10.70
C ALA A 483 -4.49 -3.31 12.00
N ARG A 484 -4.21 -2.01 12.09
CA ARG A 484 -3.64 -1.37 13.27
C ARG A 484 -4.65 -0.36 13.81
N LEU A 485 -4.62 -0.12 15.12
CA LEU A 485 -5.55 0.83 15.75
C LEU A 485 -5.47 2.24 15.15
N GLU A 486 -4.26 2.64 14.76
CA GLU A 486 -4.00 3.96 14.16
C GLU A 486 -4.59 4.14 12.76
N ASP A 487 -4.90 3.04 12.05
CA ASP A 487 -5.47 3.07 10.71
C ASP A 487 -7.00 3.06 10.72
N LEU A 488 -7.62 2.75 11.87
CA LEU A 488 -9.08 2.64 11.98
C LEU A 488 -9.77 4.01 11.89
N PRO A 489 -10.91 4.10 11.20
CA PRO A 489 -11.67 5.34 11.08
C PRO A 489 -12.22 5.81 12.43
N ALA A 490 -12.45 7.13 12.56
CA ALA A 490 -12.90 7.75 13.80
C ALA A 490 -14.20 7.13 14.36
N ILE A 491 -15.09 6.66 13.49
CA ILE A 491 -16.37 6.04 13.86
C ILE A 491 -16.20 4.73 14.64
N ASP A 492 -15.08 4.00 14.42
CA ASP A 492 -14.72 2.77 15.14
C ASP A 492 -13.23 2.76 15.51
N SER A 493 -12.71 3.85 16.04
CA SER A 493 -11.28 4.10 16.29
C SER A 493 -10.58 3.07 17.19
N ASN A 494 -11.32 2.27 17.93
CA ASN A 494 -10.81 1.19 18.77
C ASN A 494 -11.23 -0.21 18.30
N GLY A 495 -11.90 -0.32 17.15
CA GLY A 495 -12.38 -1.55 16.55
C GLY A 495 -13.49 -2.28 17.32
N LYS A 496 -13.98 -1.70 18.42
CA LYS A 496 -14.93 -2.41 19.31
C LYS A 496 -16.28 -2.67 18.66
N LYS A 497 -16.77 -1.77 17.81
CA LYS A 497 -18.03 -1.96 17.10
C LYS A 497 -17.91 -3.15 16.13
N SER A 498 -16.90 -3.16 15.27
CA SER A 498 -16.64 -4.24 14.32
C SER A 498 -16.32 -5.57 15.01
N ILE A 499 -15.55 -5.55 16.10
CA ILE A 499 -15.30 -6.76 16.92
C ILE A 499 -16.60 -7.28 17.54
N GLY A 500 -17.46 -6.41 18.06
CA GLY A 500 -18.77 -6.75 18.61
C GLY A 500 -19.66 -7.42 17.57
N PHE A 501 -19.78 -6.80 16.40
CA PHE A 501 -20.52 -7.35 15.26
C PHE A 501 -20.03 -8.75 14.85
N LEU A 502 -18.71 -8.91 14.65
CA LEU A 502 -18.16 -10.21 14.26
C LEU A 502 -18.37 -11.30 15.33
N LYS A 503 -18.31 -10.93 16.62
CA LYS A 503 -18.61 -11.85 17.71
C LYS A 503 -20.06 -12.31 17.67
N ALA A 504 -21.00 -11.41 17.41
CA ALA A 504 -22.42 -11.75 17.29
C ALA A 504 -22.66 -12.69 16.10
N VAL A 505 -22.10 -12.39 14.91
CA VAL A 505 -22.15 -13.29 13.76
C VAL A 505 -21.54 -14.65 14.10
N ASN A 506 -20.37 -14.67 14.73
CA ASN A 506 -19.66 -15.91 15.05
C ASN A 506 -20.35 -16.74 16.14
N GLN A 507 -21.16 -16.11 16.98
CA GLN A 507 -22.01 -16.82 17.95
C GLN A 507 -23.11 -17.62 17.24
N VAL A 508 -23.71 -17.07 16.18
CA VAL A 508 -24.68 -17.81 15.34
C VAL A 508 -24.00 -18.96 14.60
N LEU A 509 -22.75 -18.74 14.14
CA LEU A 509 -21.96 -19.75 13.43
C LEU A 509 -21.31 -20.79 14.38
N ASP A 510 -21.50 -20.67 15.69
CA ASP A 510 -20.87 -21.59 16.64
C ASP A 510 -21.37 -23.05 16.45
N ASN A 511 -20.47 -24.00 16.64
CA ASN A 511 -20.71 -25.43 16.40
C ASN A 511 -21.07 -25.80 14.95
N THR A 512 -20.83 -24.88 14.01
CA THR A 512 -20.93 -25.15 12.55
C THR A 512 -19.55 -25.21 11.90
N PRO A 513 -19.41 -25.83 10.72
CA PRO A 513 -18.16 -25.81 9.97
C PRO A 513 -17.85 -24.42 9.39
N PHE A 514 -18.71 -23.42 9.57
CA PHE A 514 -18.60 -22.06 9.05
C PHE A 514 -18.04 -21.06 10.08
N LYS A 515 -17.80 -21.50 11.32
CA LYS A 515 -17.22 -20.66 12.38
C LYS A 515 -16.00 -19.92 11.90
N LEU A 516 -15.94 -18.62 12.21
CA LEU A 516 -14.87 -17.73 11.78
C LEU A 516 -13.71 -17.75 12.76
N ALA A 517 -12.49 -17.71 12.23
CA ALA A 517 -11.25 -17.63 13.00
C ALA A 517 -10.69 -16.20 13.03
N TYR A 518 -9.56 -16.01 13.70
CA TYR A 518 -8.89 -14.72 13.90
C TYR A 518 -8.59 -13.98 12.58
N ARG A 519 -8.32 -14.70 11.49
CA ARG A 519 -8.13 -14.12 10.17
C ARG A 519 -9.33 -13.27 9.72
N ALA A 520 -10.56 -13.76 9.94
CA ALA A 520 -11.77 -13.05 9.55
C ALA A 520 -11.92 -11.70 10.28
N LEU A 521 -11.46 -11.60 11.52
CA LEU A 521 -11.43 -10.33 12.25
C LEU A 521 -10.46 -9.34 11.59
N ASN A 522 -9.25 -9.78 11.28
CA ASN A 522 -8.29 -8.92 10.58
C ASN A 522 -8.84 -8.44 9.22
N GLU A 523 -9.48 -9.33 8.48
CA GLU A 523 -10.08 -9.00 7.17
C GLU A 523 -11.25 -8.02 7.28
N LEU A 524 -12.10 -8.15 8.31
CA LEU A 524 -13.16 -7.19 8.58
C LEU A 524 -12.58 -5.82 8.91
N LEU A 525 -11.59 -5.75 9.79
CA LEU A 525 -10.96 -4.48 10.16
C LEU A 525 -10.23 -3.85 8.97
N LEU A 526 -9.55 -4.65 8.11
CA LEU A 526 -8.96 -4.16 6.88
C LEU A 526 -10.01 -3.65 5.87
N ALA A 527 -11.18 -4.29 5.79
CA ALA A 527 -12.28 -3.79 4.96
C ALA A 527 -12.81 -2.45 5.48
N VAL A 528 -12.96 -2.30 6.80
CA VAL A 528 -13.34 -1.03 7.43
C VAL A 528 -12.30 0.06 7.18
N VAL A 529 -11.00 -0.24 7.31
CA VAL A 529 -9.92 0.71 6.97
C VAL A 529 -9.98 1.12 5.49
N SER A 530 -10.14 0.13 4.61
CA SER A 530 -10.21 0.33 3.15
C SER A 530 -11.37 1.25 2.73
N GLN A 531 -12.53 1.05 3.31
CA GLN A 531 -13.75 1.79 2.97
C GLN A 531 -13.88 3.12 3.73
N ASN A 532 -13.13 3.27 4.84
CA ASN A 532 -13.04 4.48 5.65
C ASN A 532 -14.40 5.14 5.97
N PRO A 533 -15.35 4.40 6.60
CA PRO A 533 -16.67 4.90 6.89
C PRO A 533 -16.65 6.14 7.79
N GLN A 534 -17.52 7.11 7.50
CA GLN A 534 -17.59 8.37 8.22
C GLN A 534 -18.69 8.39 9.28
N ASP A 535 -19.69 7.53 9.15
CA ASP A 535 -20.82 7.38 10.08
C ASP A 535 -21.20 5.91 10.33
N ASP A 536 -22.18 5.70 11.22
CA ASP A 536 -22.62 4.34 11.59
C ASP A 536 -23.33 3.61 10.43
N ILE A 537 -23.97 4.33 9.51
CA ILE A 537 -24.66 3.71 8.37
C ILE A 537 -23.61 3.20 7.37
N GLU A 538 -22.58 3.99 7.08
CA GLU A 538 -21.44 3.56 6.24
C GLU A 538 -20.67 2.40 6.87
N LEU A 539 -20.46 2.42 8.20
CA LEU A 539 -19.81 1.33 8.91
C LEU A 539 -20.62 0.02 8.81
N LYS A 540 -21.94 0.08 8.99
CA LYS A 540 -22.83 -1.06 8.82
C LYS A 540 -22.91 -1.52 7.36
N ALA A 541 -22.82 -0.59 6.40
CA ALA A 541 -22.71 -0.92 4.98
C ALA A 541 -21.40 -1.68 4.67
N ALA A 542 -20.30 -1.30 5.33
CA ALA A 542 -19.03 -2.02 5.22
C ALA A 542 -19.12 -3.45 5.80
N TRP A 543 -19.85 -3.64 6.89
CA TRP A 543 -20.09 -4.98 7.45
C TRP A 543 -21.00 -5.82 6.54
N ASP A 544 -22.02 -5.23 5.94
CA ASP A 544 -22.89 -5.92 4.97
C ASP A 544 -22.09 -6.39 3.74
N ASP A 545 -21.23 -5.54 3.19
CA ASP A 545 -20.34 -5.91 2.10
C ASP A 545 -19.32 -6.99 2.52
N PHE A 546 -18.80 -6.94 3.75
CA PHE A 546 -17.93 -7.98 4.29
C PHE A 546 -18.66 -9.33 4.42
N LEU A 547 -19.91 -9.35 4.85
CA LEU A 547 -20.72 -10.57 4.88
C LEU A 547 -20.83 -11.18 3.49
N MET A 548 -21.15 -10.35 2.49
CA MET A 548 -21.27 -10.77 1.08
C MET A 548 -19.96 -11.30 0.50
N CYS A 549 -18.84 -10.65 0.83
CA CYS A 549 -17.55 -11.01 0.25
C CYS A 549 -16.82 -12.15 0.97
N LYS A 550 -17.14 -12.42 2.26
CA LYS A 550 -16.32 -13.32 3.09
C LYS A 550 -17.09 -14.36 3.88
N VAL A 551 -18.26 -14.03 4.40
CA VAL A 551 -18.99 -14.93 5.30
C VAL A 551 -19.94 -15.82 4.53
N LEU A 552 -20.84 -15.23 3.77
CA LEU A 552 -21.85 -15.96 3.01
C LEU A 552 -21.28 -16.89 1.94
N PRO A 553 -20.20 -16.54 1.20
CA PRO A 553 -19.59 -17.42 0.22
C PRO A 553 -19.09 -18.78 0.75
N ARG A 554 -18.91 -18.89 2.08
CA ARG A 554 -18.49 -20.13 2.75
C ARG A 554 -19.64 -21.03 3.16
N ILE A 555 -20.88 -20.50 3.13
CA ILE A 555 -22.09 -21.21 3.60
C ILE A 555 -22.68 -21.98 2.44
N GLU A 556 -22.65 -23.29 2.56
CA GLU A 556 -23.23 -24.24 1.61
C GLU A 556 -23.65 -25.53 2.33
N GLY A 557 -24.71 -26.14 1.88
CA GLY A 557 -25.14 -27.44 2.40
C GLY A 557 -26.61 -27.72 2.21
N ASP A 558 -26.99 -28.90 2.67
CA ASP A 558 -28.36 -29.39 2.80
C ASP A 558 -29.01 -28.98 4.14
N CYS A 559 -30.25 -29.38 4.32
CA CYS A 559 -30.99 -29.10 5.55
C CYS A 559 -30.28 -29.66 6.79
N ASP A 560 -29.66 -30.85 6.69
CA ASP A 560 -29.00 -31.49 7.84
C ASP A 560 -27.75 -30.71 8.28
N LYS A 561 -26.99 -30.18 7.32
CA LYS A 561 -25.78 -29.38 7.58
C LYS A 561 -26.08 -27.96 8.07
N LEU A 562 -27.25 -27.43 7.69
CA LEU A 562 -27.66 -26.04 7.98
C LEU A 562 -28.71 -25.92 9.08
N VAL A 563 -29.14 -27.02 9.69
CA VAL A 563 -30.01 -27.02 10.89
C VAL A 563 -29.16 -27.02 12.15
N ILE A 564 -29.44 -26.09 13.05
CA ILE A 564 -28.82 -26.07 14.37
C ILE A 564 -29.66 -26.89 15.30
N ASN A 565 -29.15 -28.03 15.75
CA ASN A 565 -29.80 -29.04 16.56
C ASN A 565 -30.46 -28.57 17.87
N SER A 566 -30.25 -27.31 18.29
CA SER A 566 -30.80 -26.75 19.52
C SER A 566 -32.11 -25.96 19.37
N THR A 567 -32.46 -25.55 18.13
CA THR A 567 -33.57 -24.60 17.90
C THR A 567 -34.54 -24.99 16.80
N ASP A 568 -34.30 -26.06 16.04
CA ASP A 568 -35.04 -26.46 14.80
C ASP A 568 -35.11 -25.33 13.72
N GLN A 569 -34.30 -24.28 13.87
CA GLN A 569 -34.22 -23.20 12.89
C GLN A 569 -32.98 -23.35 12.00
N SER A 570 -33.12 -22.99 10.71
CA SER A 570 -31.97 -22.98 9.83
C SER A 570 -30.96 -21.92 10.25
N LEU A 571 -29.67 -22.20 10.02
CA LEU A 571 -28.58 -21.27 10.23
C LEU A 571 -28.84 -19.93 9.52
N LEU A 572 -29.39 -20.00 8.29
CA LEU A 572 -29.72 -18.81 7.49
C LEU A 572 -30.77 -17.94 8.16
N LYS A 573 -31.82 -18.53 8.78
CA LYS A 573 -32.82 -17.78 9.55
C LYS A 573 -32.26 -17.13 10.79
N GLN A 574 -31.34 -17.77 11.48
CA GLN A 574 -30.71 -17.18 12.67
C GLN A 574 -29.80 -16.02 12.28
N LEU A 575 -29.04 -16.14 11.16
CA LEU A 575 -28.27 -15.01 10.60
C LEU A 575 -29.20 -13.86 10.20
N GLU A 576 -30.31 -14.15 9.52
CA GLU A 576 -31.29 -13.15 9.13
C GLU A 576 -31.83 -12.36 10.33
N GLN A 577 -32.22 -13.05 11.42
CA GLN A 577 -32.71 -12.42 12.65
C GLN A 577 -31.66 -11.52 13.33
N LEU A 578 -30.40 -11.99 13.38
CA LEU A 578 -29.30 -11.19 13.91
C LEU A 578 -29.11 -9.94 13.07
N LEU A 579 -28.99 -10.09 11.74
CA LEU A 579 -28.70 -9.00 10.83
C LEU A 579 -29.85 -8.00 10.73
N ALA A 580 -31.10 -8.44 10.85
CA ALA A 580 -32.26 -7.56 10.95
C ALA A 580 -32.18 -6.62 12.18
N THR A 581 -31.52 -7.06 13.25
CA THR A 581 -31.29 -6.24 14.44
C THR A 581 -30.09 -5.30 14.23
N GLU A 582 -28.98 -5.83 13.73
CA GLU A 582 -27.73 -5.05 13.53
C GLU A 582 -27.89 -3.96 12.45
N PHE A 583 -28.68 -4.22 11.41
CA PHE A 583 -28.90 -3.34 10.26
C PHE A 583 -30.32 -2.73 10.26
N ALA A 584 -30.95 -2.58 11.41
CA ALA A 584 -32.35 -2.16 11.54
C ALA A 584 -32.68 -0.89 10.73
N GLU A 585 -31.71 0.03 10.59
CA GLU A 585 -31.90 1.32 9.90
C GLU A 585 -32.18 1.16 8.40
N PHE A 586 -31.60 0.15 7.74
CA PHE A 586 -31.78 -0.07 6.30
C PHE A 586 -32.21 -1.50 5.93
N TRP A 587 -32.47 -2.37 6.90
CA TRP A 587 -32.79 -3.78 6.65
C TRP A 587 -33.97 -3.98 5.69
N ASN A 588 -35.02 -3.15 5.81
CA ASN A 588 -36.23 -3.28 5.00
C ASN A 588 -36.34 -2.19 3.90
N GLU A 589 -35.28 -1.39 3.74
CA GLU A 589 -35.32 -0.31 2.77
C GLU A 589 -35.05 -0.81 1.34
N LEU A 590 -35.79 -0.27 0.38
CA LEU A 590 -35.54 -0.51 -1.04
C LEU A 590 -34.36 0.33 -1.52
N GLY A 591 -33.67 -0.12 -2.57
CA GLY A 591 -32.45 0.52 -3.06
C GLY A 591 -32.56 1.99 -3.46
N ASP A 592 -33.75 2.48 -3.83
CA ASP A 592 -34.03 3.87 -4.17
C ASP A 592 -34.48 4.73 -2.97
N SER A 593 -34.67 4.11 -1.80
CA SER A 593 -35.04 4.82 -0.57
C SER A 593 -33.90 5.73 -0.09
N PRO A 594 -34.21 6.97 0.39
CA PRO A 594 -33.21 7.85 0.99
C PRO A 594 -32.58 7.28 2.28
N THR A 595 -33.24 6.31 2.90
CA THR A 595 -32.80 5.60 4.11
C THR A 595 -32.09 4.27 3.82
N ALA A 596 -32.06 3.85 2.55
CA ALA A 596 -31.28 2.66 2.13
C ALA A 596 -29.79 2.87 2.37
N ARG A 597 -29.04 1.79 2.47
CA ARG A 597 -27.60 1.86 2.70
C ARG A 597 -26.83 2.47 1.52
N PRO A 598 -25.72 3.18 1.77
CA PRO A 598 -24.85 3.66 0.70
C PRO A 598 -24.18 2.49 -0.05
N ASP A 599 -23.98 2.68 -1.36
CA ASP A 599 -23.09 1.85 -2.15
C ASP A 599 -21.64 2.30 -1.96
N LEU A 600 -20.78 1.41 -1.48
CA LEU A 600 -19.39 1.74 -1.20
C LEU A 600 -18.46 1.54 -2.41
N TYR A 601 -18.93 0.90 -3.49
CA TYR A 601 -18.13 0.54 -4.68
C TYR A 601 -18.49 1.32 -5.94
N ARG A 602 -19.60 2.08 -5.93
CA ARG A 602 -20.04 2.87 -7.07
C ARG A 602 -20.28 4.32 -6.69
N GLU A 603 -20.27 5.20 -7.68
CA GLU A 603 -20.46 6.65 -7.53
C GLU A 603 -21.16 7.22 -8.77
N TYR A 604 -21.75 8.41 -8.65
CA TYR A 604 -22.27 9.12 -9.80
C TYR A 604 -21.14 9.74 -10.62
N LYS A 605 -21.25 9.73 -11.96
CA LYS A 605 -20.25 10.31 -12.89
C LYS A 605 -20.15 11.83 -12.80
N GLU A 606 -21.27 12.50 -12.66
CA GLU A 606 -21.32 13.93 -12.45
C GLU A 606 -21.15 14.17 -10.96
N GLY A 607 -19.95 14.62 -10.58
CA GLY A 607 -19.58 14.83 -9.19
C GLY A 607 -20.59 15.70 -8.45
N GLY A 608 -20.96 15.28 -7.25
CA GLY A 608 -21.86 15.96 -6.33
C GLY A 608 -21.93 15.15 -5.04
N ASP A 609 -22.53 15.71 -4.01
CA ASP A 609 -22.73 15.05 -2.71
C ASP A 609 -23.79 13.93 -2.75
N GLN A 610 -24.23 13.51 -3.95
CA GLN A 610 -25.20 12.44 -4.12
C GLN A 610 -24.55 11.07 -3.91
N VAL A 611 -25.09 10.30 -2.99
CA VAL A 611 -24.67 8.94 -2.67
C VAL A 611 -25.61 7.94 -3.34
N ILE A 612 -25.07 6.98 -4.06
CA ILE A 612 -25.85 5.86 -4.59
C ILE A 612 -26.34 5.04 -3.41
N ARG A 613 -27.65 4.75 -3.40
CA ARG A 613 -28.29 3.94 -2.38
C ARG A 613 -28.65 2.57 -2.93
N VAL A 614 -28.52 1.54 -2.11
CA VAL A 614 -28.83 0.14 -2.48
C VAL A 614 -29.52 -0.57 -1.32
N ALA A 615 -30.31 -1.57 -1.63
CA ALA A 615 -30.90 -2.46 -0.62
C ALA A 615 -29.79 -3.20 0.17
N CYS A 616 -30.15 -3.77 1.31
CA CYS A 616 -29.26 -4.60 2.11
C CYS A 616 -28.91 -5.88 1.34
N ARG A 617 -27.67 -5.99 0.87
CA ARG A 617 -27.20 -7.09 0.01
C ARG A 617 -27.26 -8.44 0.70
N SER A 618 -26.84 -8.51 1.96
CA SER A 618 -26.88 -9.77 2.71
C SER A 618 -28.30 -10.26 2.98
N LYS A 619 -29.29 -9.35 3.12
CA LYS A 619 -30.70 -9.72 3.23
C LYS A 619 -31.20 -10.42 1.99
N GLU A 620 -31.05 -9.76 0.83
CA GLU A 620 -31.52 -10.31 -0.43
C GLU A 620 -30.87 -11.67 -0.74
N LYS A 621 -29.58 -11.79 -0.42
CA LYS A 621 -28.83 -13.03 -0.58
C LYS A 621 -29.29 -14.14 0.35
N LEU A 622 -29.52 -13.83 1.63
CA LEU A 622 -30.04 -14.81 2.60
C LEU A 622 -31.44 -15.27 2.23
N ASP A 623 -32.33 -14.37 1.81
CA ASP A 623 -33.67 -14.70 1.31
C ASP A 623 -33.60 -15.65 0.12
N TRP A 624 -32.69 -15.39 -0.82
CA TRP A 624 -32.47 -16.23 -1.98
C TRP A 624 -31.93 -17.62 -1.59
N MET A 625 -30.93 -17.67 -0.71
CA MET A 625 -30.35 -18.93 -0.22
C MET A 625 -31.38 -19.75 0.56
N GLN A 626 -32.22 -19.12 1.38
CA GLN A 626 -33.27 -19.78 2.14
C GLN A 626 -34.34 -20.39 1.22
N LYS A 627 -34.83 -19.63 0.23
CA LYS A 627 -35.78 -20.13 -0.77
C LYS A 627 -35.22 -21.32 -1.55
N ARG A 628 -33.93 -21.27 -1.89
CA ARG A 628 -33.26 -22.37 -2.59
C ARG A 628 -33.18 -23.61 -1.71
N LEU A 629 -32.82 -23.46 -0.43
CA LEU A 629 -32.81 -24.55 0.54
C LEU A 629 -34.19 -25.21 0.69
N GLU A 630 -35.25 -24.41 0.80
CA GLU A 630 -36.64 -24.89 0.91
C GLU A 630 -37.12 -25.62 -0.37
N ASN A 631 -36.75 -25.12 -1.54
CA ASN A 631 -37.24 -25.68 -2.81
C ASN A 631 -36.46 -26.91 -3.29
N SER A 632 -35.13 -26.92 -3.08
CA SER A 632 -34.23 -27.95 -3.64
C SER A 632 -33.56 -28.82 -2.56
N GLY A 633 -33.74 -28.53 -1.28
CA GLY A 633 -33.10 -29.24 -0.17
C GLY A 633 -31.60 -28.95 -0.03
N PHE A 634 -31.03 -28.09 -0.88
CA PHE A 634 -29.63 -27.70 -0.85
C PHE A 634 -29.48 -26.22 -1.22
N THR A 635 -28.53 -25.54 -0.60
CA THR A 635 -28.18 -24.18 -0.95
C THR A 635 -26.68 -23.93 -0.93
N SER A 636 -26.26 -22.96 -1.70
CA SER A 636 -24.92 -22.37 -1.67
C SER A 636 -25.05 -20.88 -1.92
N PHE A 637 -24.03 -20.10 -1.58
CA PHE A 637 -23.98 -18.67 -1.91
C PHE A 637 -24.01 -18.44 -3.44
N TRP A 638 -23.36 -19.32 -4.17
CA TRP A 638 -23.30 -19.27 -5.63
C TRP A 638 -24.53 -19.90 -6.26
N PRO A 639 -25.00 -19.38 -7.40
CA PRO A 639 -26.14 -19.91 -8.15
C PRO A 639 -26.06 -21.39 -8.48
#